data_ffcd45a04c2e22588e84621b7b345e08
#
_entry.id   ffcd45a04c2e22588e84621b7b345e08
#
_cell.length_a   1.000
_cell.length_b   1.000
_cell.length_c   1.000
_cell.angle_alpha   90.00
_cell.angle_beta   90.00
_cell.angle_gamma   90.00
#
_symmetry.space_group_name_H-M   'P 1'
#
loop_
_entity.id
_entity.type
_entity.pdbx_description
1 polymer ?
#
loop_
_entity_poly.entity_id
_entity_poly.type
_entity_poly.pdbx_seq_one_letter_code
_entity_poly.pdbx_strand_id
1 'polypeptide(L)'
;MSRLLVAFAMIAVLAACSSAAPKESGSITEDAAKPRLGVPAVTGRGSIAGTLPAASAPTKTPAQAGDLAGQALPTNQWWSSALTGPRTQPIWAHPLAVQAAAGGVQISGAAVTASANAIITPFLPALTAAGATGPVSVASYGAFHVVLRVGQVEVTLVQGSPVVWLRFADKAPTLTGAFQDVGSSDSRARLDIAGGRWDVLGTGLTLSGTTVTGTGEQIAVARVPAGADRASWEKASTADPVVRTTAAMAYDEKAGTVTQTLTAERAGGGTGAWALLPHQQAGQTPLAGSYPDARGTMSLVVASSIRITVPMPGLLTSVPKVPLNAAARTAVLTDLDRDLADPPGAGGSYFGLKELGRLATIAEVAGAAGASAQRQKALDRLRPQLVDWLTYGGPSDARYFGYDKVWGGLIAVPAEFGANDYNDHHFQYGYLVRAAAVLAAADPGFAHDYGDVVDLIVGDYAGSKTPGLPPFRVFNAYLGSSAASGFAPFADGNNQESSSEAVAAWEAVVRWGLVRGNAEMTAYGVTHYALEAATARMYWLGAGLTRPAGYAHTTAGIVWDAKVDYATWFDPKPESILGIQLLPLTAGSFYRGPSAVRERELGDKPVVWGDLFAADLALSDPAAARRRLDAGVTREESTSRAMVRYWIEALVVLGPPKPGSVQPVGALAFGSRVAGNPGR
;
A
#
# COMPACT_ATOMS: atom_id res chain seq x y z
N MET A 1 -39.14 -10.40 -19.26
CA MET A 1 -39.22 -8.99 -19.74
C MET A 1 -39.03 -7.95 -18.62
N SER A 2 -39.56 -8.14 -17.42
CA SER A 2 -39.38 -7.14 -16.30
C SER A 2 -37.97 -6.96 -15.76
N ARG A 3 -37.05 -7.92 -15.87
CA ARG A 3 -35.67 -7.83 -15.39
C ARG A 3 -34.75 -6.97 -16.28
N LEU A 4 -35.08 -6.84 -17.58
CA LEU A 4 -34.28 -5.96 -18.47
C LEU A 4 -34.64 -4.49 -18.32
N LEU A 5 -35.86 -4.16 -17.92
CA LEU A 5 -36.33 -2.76 -17.74
C LEU A 5 -35.76 -2.10 -16.50
N VAL A 6 -35.47 -2.85 -15.41
CA VAL A 6 -34.83 -2.31 -14.20
C VAL A 6 -33.34 -1.98 -14.43
N ALA A 7 -32.64 -2.80 -15.21
CA ALA A 7 -31.26 -2.51 -15.58
C ALA A 7 -31.16 -1.25 -16.49
N PHE A 8 -32.12 -1.05 -17.39
CA PHE A 8 -32.18 0.13 -18.25
C PHE A 8 -32.57 1.42 -17.50
N ALA A 9 -33.40 1.32 -16.47
CA ALA A 9 -33.77 2.49 -15.65
C ALA A 9 -32.58 3.00 -14.80
N MET A 10 -31.68 2.14 -14.33
CA MET A 10 -30.43 2.57 -13.66
C MET A 10 -29.44 3.23 -14.62
N ILE A 11 -29.35 2.76 -15.86
CA ILE A 11 -28.47 3.36 -16.89
C ILE A 11 -29.00 4.75 -17.31
N ALA A 12 -30.32 4.96 -17.36
CA ALA A 12 -30.92 6.23 -17.75
C ALA A 12 -30.79 7.31 -16.67
N VAL A 13 -30.74 6.96 -15.38
CA VAL A 13 -30.48 7.92 -14.28
C VAL A 13 -29.01 8.34 -14.22
N LEU A 14 -28.09 7.49 -14.68
CA LEU A 14 -26.66 7.83 -14.77
C LEU A 14 -26.32 8.69 -16.00
N ALA A 15 -27.14 8.68 -17.06
CA ALA A 15 -26.90 9.46 -18.28
C ALA A 15 -27.44 10.91 -18.23
N ALA A 16 -28.26 11.26 -17.25
CA ALA A 16 -28.90 12.59 -17.17
C ALA A 16 -28.11 13.66 -16.37
N CYS A 17 -26.90 13.33 -15.84
CA CYS A 17 -26.08 14.27 -15.10
C CYS A 17 -24.73 14.58 -15.76
N SER A 18 -24.62 14.45 -17.09
CA SER A 18 -23.40 14.82 -17.80
C SER A 18 -23.46 16.26 -18.31
N SER A 19 -23.23 17.23 -17.43
CA SER A 19 -22.80 18.58 -17.83
C SER A 19 -21.88 19.19 -16.77
N ALA A 20 -20.67 18.74 -16.74
CA ALA A 20 -19.40 19.37 -16.41
C ALA A 20 -18.36 18.27 -16.24
N ALA A 21 -17.77 17.83 -17.34
CA ALA A 21 -16.57 16.99 -17.29
C ALA A 21 -15.46 17.79 -16.61
N PRO A 22 -14.80 17.28 -15.57
CA PRO A 22 -13.53 17.84 -15.15
C PRO A 22 -12.56 17.67 -16.33
N LYS A 23 -11.94 18.75 -16.74
CA LYS A 23 -10.85 18.73 -17.70
C LYS A 23 -9.74 17.84 -17.14
N GLU A 24 -9.23 16.98 -18.01
CA GLU A 24 -8.03 16.15 -17.90
C GLU A 24 -7.66 15.57 -16.53
N SER A 25 -7.66 14.25 -16.43
CA SER A 25 -7.11 13.49 -15.32
C SER A 25 -5.72 14.02 -14.95
N GLY A 26 -5.58 14.65 -13.79
CA GLY A 26 -4.29 15.15 -13.33
C GLY A 26 -3.28 14.01 -13.25
N SER A 27 -2.16 14.14 -13.94
CA SER A 27 -1.00 13.26 -13.76
C SER A 27 -0.39 13.58 -12.39
N ILE A 28 -0.26 12.57 -11.56
CA ILE A 28 0.39 12.64 -10.25
C ILE A 28 1.80 12.06 -10.42
N THR A 29 2.80 12.76 -9.90
CA THR A 29 4.18 12.27 -9.92
C THR A 29 4.73 12.23 -8.50
N GLU A 30 5.11 11.05 -8.04
CA GLU A 30 5.91 10.87 -6.83
C GLU A 30 7.37 11.12 -7.18
N ASP A 31 7.96 12.09 -6.50
CA ASP A 31 9.36 12.45 -6.58
C ASP A 31 9.84 12.85 -5.18
N ALA A 32 11.14 12.72 -4.93
CA ALA A 32 11.73 13.05 -3.64
C ALA A 32 11.74 14.57 -3.40
N ALA A 33 10.62 15.11 -2.98
CA ALA A 33 10.63 16.40 -2.29
C ALA A 33 11.38 16.24 -0.96
N LYS A 34 12.08 17.29 -0.52
CA LYS A 34 12.82 17.29 0.76
C LYS A 34 12.13 18.25 1.75
N PRO A 35 10.96 17.88 2.30
CA PRO A 35 10.22 18.77 3.20
C PRO A 35 10.97 18.90 4.53
N ARG A 36 11.21 20.13 4.96
CA ARG A 36 11.82 20.39 6.27
C ARG A 36 10.84 20.06 7.37
N LEU A 37 11.37 19.56 8.50
CA LEU A 37 10.61 19.39 9.72
C LEU A 37 10.05 20.75 10.18
N GLY A 38 8.81 20.76 10.59
CA GLY A 38 8.10 21.91 11.10
C GLY A 38 6.65 21.58 11.35
N VAL A 39 6.08 22.09 12.45
CA VAL A 39 4.69 21.81 12.80
C VAL A 39 3.76 22.38 11.72
N PRO A 40 2.95 21.56 11.05
CA PRO A 40 1.99 22.05 10.06
C PRO A 40 0.98 23.01 10.70
N ALA A 41 0.63 24.08 10.00
CA ALA A 41 -0.43 24.99 10.42
C ALA A 41 -1.80 24.36 10.20
N VAL A 42 -2.72 24.59 11.13
CA VAL A 42 -4.12 24.21 11.04
C VAL A 42 -4.97 25.47 11.23
N THR A 43 -5.90 25.72 10.33
CA THR A 43 -6.74 26.92 10.34
C THR A 43 -8.16 26.69 10.90
N GLY A 44 -8.62 25.45 10.94
CA GLY A 44 -9.93 25.05 11.48
C GLY A 44 -9.98 25.01 13.02
N ARG A 45 -11.10 24.51 13.55
CA ARG A 45 -11.31 24.33 15.00
C ARG A 45 -10.59 23.12 15.58
N GLY A 46 -10.13 22.20 14.75
CA GLY A 46 -9.63 20.89 15.11
C GLY A 46 -8.30 20.84 15.85
N SER A 47 -7.67 21.95 16.20
CA SER A 47 -6.46 21.93 17.01
C SER A 47 -6.26 23.21 17.80
N ILE A 48 -5.25 23.22 18.65
CA ILE A 48 -4.92 24.37 19.48
C ILE A 48 -4.33 25.49 18.61
N ALA A 49 -4.97 26.65 18.63
CA ALA A 49 -4.39 27.94 18.20
C ALA A 49 -3.56 27.84 16.90
N GLY A 50 -3.99 27.06 15.92
CA GLY A 50 -3.34 26.96 14.62
C GLY A 50 -2.13 26.01 14.53
N THR A 51 -1.81 25.27 15.60
CA THR A 51 -0.73 24.27 15.58
C THR A 51 -1.14 22.98 16.31
N LEU A 52 -0.64 21.85 15.84
CA LEU A 52 -0.84 20.56 16.50
C LEU A 52 -0.01 20.46 17.78
N PRO A 53 -0.51 19.76 18.83
CA PRO A 53 0.29 19.48 20.01
C PRO A 53 1.49 18.60 19.64
N ALA A 54 2.50 18.57 20.48
CA ALA A 54 3.59 17.60 20.32
C ALA A 54 3.09 16.18 20.57
N ALA A 55 3.47 15.24 19.70
CA ALA A 55 3.25 13.84 19.94
C ALA A 55 4.17 13.28 21.02
N SER A 56 3.79 12.13 21.59
CA SER A 56 4.74 11.29 22.31
C SER A 56 5.90 10.92 21.39
N ALA A 57 7.13 10.94 21.90
CA ALA A 57 8.29 10.58 21.09
C ALA A 57 8.20 9.13 20.64
N PRO A 58 8.47 8.81 19.37
CA PRO A 58 8.61 7.43 18.90
C PRO A 58 9.68 6.68 19.70
N THR A 59 9.57 5.37 19.75
CA THR A 59 10.59 4.52 20.42
C THR A 59 11.92 4.55 19.67
N LYS A 60 11.90 4.87 18.36
CA LYS A 60 13.06 5.03 17.49
C LYS A 60 13.33 6.49 17.22
N THR A 61 14.62 6.82 17.16
CA THR A 61 15.10 8.13 16.72
C THR A 61 15.99 7.97 15.49
N PRO A 62 16.04 8.94 14.58
CA PRO A 62 16.97 8.90 13.45
C PRO A 62 18.39 8.84 13.97
N ALA A 63 19.01 7.65 13.93
CA ALA A 63 20.38 7.48 14.40
C ALA A 63 21.37 8.17 13.45
N GLN A 64 21.08 8.13 12.16
CA GLN A 64 21.92 8.67 11.10
C GLN A 64 21.10 8.95 9.86
N ALA A 65 20.46 10.09 9.82
CA ALA A 65 19.72 10.52 8.63
C ALA A 65 20.66 11.06 7.51
N GLY A 66 21.98 11.19 7.76
CA GLY A 66 22.92 11.69 6.77
C GLY A 66 22.53 13.06 6.24
N ASP A 67 22.43 13.17 4.92
CA ASP A 67 22.07 14.42 4.23
C ASP A 67 20.59 14.77 4.38
N LEU A 68 19.79 13.87 4.98
CA LEU A 68 18.36 14.06 5.24
C LEU A 68 18.09 14.62 6.65
N ALA A 69 19.11 14.96 7.43
CA ALA A 69 18.94 15.52 8.75
C ALA A 69 18.09 16.81 8.70
N GLY A 70 17.11 16.92 9.60
CA GLY A 70 16.20 18.06 9.65
C GLY A 70 15.09 18.05 8.60
N GLN A 71 14.90 16.94 7.90
CA GLN A 71 13.80 16.72 6.95
C GLN A 71 12.77 15.76 7.53
N ALA A 72 11.52 15.88 7.09
CA ALA A 72 10.50 14.86 7.35
C ALA A 72 10.85 13.59 6.54
N LEU A 73 10.94 12.46 7.23
CA LEU A 73 11.48 11.23 6.67
C LEU A 73 10.35 10.25 6.30
N PRO A 74 10.39 9.65 5.10
CA PRO A 74 9.43 8.62 4.71
C PRO A 74 9.77 7.30 5.42
N THR A 75 9.17 7.07 6.57
CA THR A 75 9.11 5.74 7.20
C THR A 75 8.28 4.77 6.33
N ASN A 76 8.16 3.51 6.70
CA ASN A 76 7.41 2.48 5.96
C ASN A 76 7.97 2.15 4.56
N GLN A 77 9.20 2.56 4.28
CA GLN A 77 9.87 2.21 3.03
C GLN A 77 10.67 0.91 3.17
N TRP A 78 10.90 0.24 2.05
CA TRP A 78 11.72 -0.98 1.96
C TRP A 78 13.16 -0.83 2.48
N TRP A 79 13.63 0.40 2.65
CA TRP A 79 14.96 0.75 3.16
C TRP A 79 14.94 1.42 4.56
N SER A 80 13.77 1.47 5.22
CA SER A 80 13.61 2.20 6.49
C SER A 80 14.50 1.70 7.63
N SER A 81 14.97 0.44 7.59
CA SER A 81 15.96 -0.07 8.56
C SER A 81 17.28 0.71 8.53
N ALA A 82 17.60 1.41 7.44
CA ALA A 82 18.77 2.25 7.33
C ALA A 82 18.67 3.56 8.13
N LEU A 83 17.47 3.93 8.60
CA LEU A 83 17.23 5.17 9.34
C LEU A 83 17.47 5.05 10.84
N THR A 84 17.54 3.84 11.40
CA THR A 84 17.41 3.63 12.85
C THR A 84 18.62 2.99 13.54
N GLY A 85 19.71 2.76 12.84
CA GLY A 85 20.87 2.12 13.45
C GLY A 85 22.15 2.23 12.63
N PRO A 86 23.30 1.84 13.21
CA PRO A 86 24.59 1.87 12.51
C PRO A 86 24.73 0.75 11.47
N ARG A 87 23.77 -0.17 11.42
CA ARG A 87 23.67 -1.30 10.49
C ARG A 87 22.24 -1.39 9.96
N THR A 88 22.06 -2.12 8.85
CA THR A 88 20.73 -2.36 8.31
C THR A 88 20.30 -3.81 8.52
N GLN A 89 18.99 -4.06 8.47
CA GLN A 89 18.47 -5.35 8.04
C GLN A 89 18.78 -5.52 6.55
N PRO A 90 18.62 -6.71 5.97
CA PRO A 90 18.61 -6.87 4.51
C PRO A 90 17.61 -5.91 3.87
N ILE A 91 18.07 -5.13 2.90
CA ILE A 91 17.28 -4.19 2.12
C ILE A 91 17.01 -4.83 0.76
N TRP A 92 15.74 -5.12 0.49
CA TRP A 92 15.30 -5.93 -0.66
C TRP A 92 14.92 -5.04 -1.85
N ALA A 93 15.81 -4.96 -2.83
CA ALA A 93 15.61 -4.16 -4.05
C ALA A 93 15.00 -4.96 -5.23
N HIS A 94 14.83 -6.27 -5.09
CA HIS A 94 14.32 -7.15 -6.16
C HIS A 94 15.01 -6.96 -7.52
N PRO A 95 15.80 -7.90 -8.05
CA PRO A 95 16.06 -9.23 -7.51
C PRO A 95 17.25 -9.28 -6.55
N LEU A 96 17.87 -8.15 -6.25
CA LEU A 96 19.02 -8.07 -5.35
C LEU A 96 18.61 -7.60 -3.96
N ALA A 97 19.40 -8.00 -2.97
CA ALA A 97 19.31 -7.44 -1.63
C ALA A 97 20.69 -7.03 -1.13
N VAL A 98 20.71 -6.02 -0.25
CA VAL A 98 21.96 -5.50 0.34
C VAL A 98 21.79 -5.36 1.83
N GLN A 99 22.87 -5.68 2.58
CA GLN A 99 22.94 -5.46 4.01
C GLN A 99 24.25 -4.77 4.39
N ALA A 100 24.17 -3.67 5.10
CA ALA A 100 25.34 -3.09 5.74
C ALA A 100 25.63 -3.83 7.05
N ALA A 101 26.63 -4.70 7.04
CA ALA A 101 27.09 -5.53 8.14
C ALA A 101 28.41 -5.04 8.73
N ALA A 102 28.89 -5.69 9.80
CA ALA A 102 30.16 -5.32 10.43
C ALA A 102 31.38 -5.46 9.49
N GLY A 103 31.35 -6.44 8.59
CA GLY A 103 32.45 -6.73 7.65
C GLY A 103 32.38 -5.97 6.33
N GLY A 104 31.39 -5.12 6.12
CA GLY A 104 31.18 -4.37 4.89
C GLY A 104 29.75 -4.48 4.37
N VAL A 105 29.55 -4.03 3.14
CA VAL A 105 28.25 -4.11 2.46
C VAL A 105 28.15 -5.46 1.73
N GLN A 106 27.27 -6.29 2.20
CA GLN A 106 26.98 -7.60 1.63
C GLN A 106 25.89 -7.50 0.55
N ILE A 107 26.10 -8.20 -0.57
CA ILE A 107 25.19 -8.21 -1.71
C ILE A 107 24.70 -9.65 -1.92
N SER A 108 23.39 -9.85 -1.92
CA SER A 108 22.72 -11.13 -2.12
C SER A 108 21.92 -11.12 -3.42
N GLY A 109 21.89 -12.26 -4.10
CA GLY A 109 21.10 -12.45 -5.32
C GLY A 109 19.83 -13.24 -5.08
N ALA A 110 18.98 -13.26 -6.11
CA ALA A 110 17.71 -13.95 -6.10
C ALA A 110 17.86 -15.47 -5.95
N ALA A 111 17.14 -16.01 -4.99
CA ALA A 111 16.88 -17.43 -4.79
C ALA A 111 15.52 -17.59 -4.13
N VAL A 112 14.84 -18.71 -4.31
CA VAL A 112 13.55 -18.96 -3.66
C VAL A 112 13.52 -20.38 -3.11
N THR A 113 13.03 -20.50 -1.89
CA THR A 113 12.64 -21.76 -1.27
C THR A 113 11.18 -21.72 -0.87
N ALA A 114 10.50 -22.86 -0.87
CA ALA A 114 9.11 -22.95 -0.48
C ALA A 114 8.90 -24.09 0.52
N SER A 115 8.05 -23.82 1.50
CA SER A 115 7.47 -24.80 2.41
C SER A 115 5.93 -24.73 2.32
N ALA A 116 5.23 -25.61 3.03
CA ALA A 116 3.77 -25.61 2.98
C ALA A 116 3.14 -24.23 3.26
N ASN A 117 3.70 -23.47 4.17
CA ASN A 117 3.12 -22.21 4.64
C ASN A 117 3.95 -20.94 4.30
N ALA A 118 5.11 -21.09 3.65
CA ALA A 118 5.94 -19.94 3.32
C ALA A 118 6.71 -20.10 2.02
N ILE A 119 6.87 -19.00 1.30
CA ILE A 119 7.78 -18.84 0.16
C ILE A 119 8.80 -17.79 0.58
N ILE A 120 10.08 -18.08 0.54
CA ILE A 120 11.14 -17.24 1.10
C ILE A 120 12.22 -17.00 0.05
N THR A 121 12.63 -15.74 -0.11
CA THR A 121 13.88 -15.34 -0.76
C THR A 121 14.95 -15.22 0.34
N PRO A 122 15.85 -16.19 0.53
CA PRO A 122 16.85 -16.12 1.58
C PRO A 122 17.92 -15.08 1.26
N PHE A 123 18.43 -14.39 2.29
CA PHE A 123 19.59 -13.52 2.17
C PHE A 123 20.87 -14.38 2.21
N LEU A 124 21.48 -14.57 1.04
CA LEU A 124 22.68 -15.37 0.85
C LEU A 124 23.78 -14.50 0.21
N PRO A 125 24.67 -13.87 1.00
CA PRO A 125 25.69 -12.98 0.47
C PRO A 125 26.60 -13.67 -0.55
N ALA A 126 26.64 -13.15 -1.76
CA ALA A 126 27.49 -13.60 -2.86
C ALA A 126 28.81 -12.80 -2.89
N LEU A 127 28.73 -11.50 -2.72
CA LEU A 127 29.85 -10.57 -2.71
C LEU A 127 29.74 -9.60 -1.54
N THR A 128 30.88 -9.15 -1.04
CA THR A 128 31.00 -8.14 0.02
C THR A 128 31.90 -7.01 -0.44
N ALA A 129 31.42 -5.78 -0.40
CA ALA A 129 32.24 -4.59 -0.57
C ALA A 129 33.09 -4.38 0.70
N ALA A 130 34.36 -4.82 0.63
CA ALA A 130 35.30 -4.67 1.72
C ALA A 130 35.66 -3.18 1.91
N GLY A 131 35.90 -2.76 3.15
CA GLY A 131 36.18 -1.36 3.46
C GLY A 131 34.93 -0.48 3.59
N ALA A 132 33.75 -0.93 3.15
CA ALA A 132 32.47 -0.28 3.43
C ALA A 132 32.09 -0.50 4.91
N THR A 133 32.91 -0.03 5.82
CA THR A 133 32.76 -0.15 7.27
C THR A 133 32.45 1.22 7.87
N GLY A 134 31.67 1.24 8.91
CA GLY A 134 31.22 2.48 9.52
C GLY A 134 29.70 2.51 9.66
N PRO A 135 29.16 3.55 10.27
CA PRO A 135 27.73 3.69 10.42
C PRO A 135 27.05 3.98 9.08
N VAL A 136 25.80 3.50 8.95
CA VAL A 136 24.97 3.76 7.79
C VAL A 136 24.30 5.13 7.92
N SER A 137 24.19 5.84 6.83
CA SER A 137 23.30 6.98 6.68
C SER A 137 22.65 6.97 5.30
N VAL A 138 21.52 7.66 5.15
CA VAL A 138 20.83 7.83 3.86
C VAL A 138 21.28 9.15 3.27
N ALA A 139 21.90 9.10 2.08
CA ALA A 139 22.34 10.28 1.35
C ALA A 139 21.21 10.89 0.51
N SER A 140 20.45 10.04 -0.20
CA SER A 140 19.29 10.45 -0.98
C SER A 140 18.32 9.30 -1.22
N TYR A 141 17.11 9.63 -1.65
CA TYR A 141 16.11 8.65 -2.08
C TYR A 141 15.24 9.24 -3.19
N GLY A 142 14.48 8.38 -3.88
CA GLY A 142 13.42 8.73 -4.83
C GLY A 142 12.24 7.78 -4.70
N ALA A 143 11.37 7.76 -5.68
CA ALA A 143 10.15 6.95 -5.63
C ALA A 143 10.42 5.45 -5.40
N PHE A 144 11.54 4.93 -5.93
CA PHE A 144 11.93 3.51 -5.77
C PHE A 144 13.46 3.30 -5.82
N HIS A 145 14.26 4.29 -5.42
CA HIS A 145 15.69 4.12 -5.19
C HIS A 145 16.10 4.71 -3.85
N VAL A 146 17.25 4.27 -3.35
CA VAL A 146 17.93 4.85 -2.20
C VAL A 146 19.42 4.84 -2.42
N VAL A 147 20.10 5.89 -1.94
CA VAL A 147 21.56 5.94 -1.85
C VAL A 147 21.95 5.90 -0.37
N LEU A 148 22.64 4.85 0.01
CA LEU A 148 23.18 4.67 1.35
C LEU A 148 24.65 5.08 1.37
N ARG A 149 25.07 5.72 2.44
CA ARG A 149 26.49 5.95 2.72
C ARG A 149 26.91 5.05 3.87
N VAL A 150 27.92 4.20 3.64
CA VAL A 150 28.47 3.27 4.62
C VAL A 150 29.98 3.55 4.71
N GLY A 151 30.40 4.33 5.70
CA GLY A 151 31.77 4.82 5.77
C GLY A 151 32.13 5.67 4.54
N GLN A 152 33.13 5.22 3.75
CA GLN A 152 33.61 5.88 2.53
C GLN A 152 32.96 5.35 1.24
N VAL A 153 31.96 4.49 1.36
CA VAL A 153 31.28 3.88 0.20
C VAL A 153 29.82 4.34 0.11
N GLU A 154 29.43 4.84 -1.06
CA GLU A 154 28.04 5.06 -1.38
C GLU A 154 27.48 3.86 -2.16
N VAL A 155 26.29 3.43 -1.78
CA VAL A 155 25.60 2.27 -2.36
C VAL A 155 24.28 2.73 -2.91
N THR A 156 24.11 2.67 -4.23
CA THR A 156 22.85 2.98 -4.90
C THR A 156 22.07 1.70 -5.14
N LEU A 157 20.87 1.64 -4.57
CA LEU A 157 19.89 0.58 -4.72
C LEU A 157 18.66 1.10 -5.44
N VAL A 158 18.16 0.32 -6.40
CA VAL A 158 16.94 0.64 -7.16
C VAL A 158 16.06 -0.60 -7.21
N GLN A 159 14.83 -0.48 -6.75
CA GLN A 159 13.90 -1.62 -6.88
C GLN A 159 13.67 -1.97 -8.35
N GLY A 160 13.68 -3.27 -8.62
CA GLY A 160 13.60 -3.80 -9.98
C GLY A 160 14.92 -3.77 -10.76
N SER A 161 16.01 -3.27 -10.18
CA SER A 161 17.31 -3.30 -10.86
C SER A 161 18.09 -4.56 -10.49
N PRO A 162 18.56 -5.35 -11.46
CA PRO A 162 19.49 -6.43 -11.21
C PRO A 162 20.95 -5.96 -11.06
N VAL A 163 21.15 -4.64 -10.83
CA VAL A 163 22.45 -4.01 -10.66
C VAL A 163 22.45 -3.15 -9.40
N VAL A 164 23.50 -3.26 -8.61
CA VAL A 164 23.83 -2.38 -7.47
C VAL A 164 25.08 -1.60 -7.81
N TRP A 165 25.07 -0.30 -7.58
CA TRP A 165 26.21 0.57 -7.86
C TRP A 165 26.90 0.98 -6.55
N LEU A 166 28.23 0.92 -6.56
CA LEU A 166 29.09 1.23 -5.42
C LEU A 166 30.09 2.30 -5.84
N ARG A 167 30.15 3.41 -5.11
CA ARG A 167 31.13 4.48 -5.32
C ARG A 167 32.05 4.57 -4.10
N PHE A 168 33.34 4.44 -4.33
CA PHE A 168 34.38 4.46 -3.32
C PHE A 168 35.12 5.80 -3.36
N ALA A 169 35.11 6.52 -2.25
CA ALA A 169 35.73 7.84 -2.18
C ALA A 169 37.28 7.79 -2.29
N ASP A 170 37.86 6.68 -1.89
CA ASP A 170 39.33 6.44 -1.93
C ASP A 170 39.82 5.86 -3.27
N LYS A 171 38.93 5.67 -4.23
CA LYS A 171 39.23 5.11 -5.57
C LYS A 171 39.84 3.70 -5.55
N ALA A 172 39.59 2.93 -4.52
CA ALA A 172 40.13 1.59 -4.33
C ALA A 172 38.99 0.55 -4.14
N PRO A 173 38.08 0.37 -5.12
CA PRO A 173 36.99 -0.57 -5.00
C PRO A 173 37.53 -1.98 -4.81
N THR A 174 37.04 -2.65 -3.76
CA THR A 174 37.40 -4.02 -3.41
C THR A 174 36.16 -4.81 -3.07
N LEU A 175 35.94 -5.90 -3.80
CA LEU A 175 34.91 -6.89 -3.52
C LEU A 175 35.55 -8.21 -3.13
N THR A 176 34.98 -8.88 -2.15
CA THR A 176 35.40 -10.22 -1.75
C THR A 176 34.22 -11.20 -1.87
N GLY A 177 34.52 -12.47 -2.19
CA GLY A 177 33.53 -13.53 -2.29
C GLY A 177 34.15 -14.86 -2.74
N ALA A 178 33.44 -15.93 -2.58
CA ALA A 178 33.86 -17.24 -3.10
C ALA A 178 33.36 -17.40 -4.55
N PHE A 179 34.21 -17.15 -5.53
CA PHE A 179 33.87 -17.20 -6.95
C PHE A 179 34.92 -17.91 -7.80
N GLN A 180 34.51 -18.26 -9.01
CA GLN A 180 35.39 -18.69 -10.11
C GLN A 180 35.34 -17.61 -11.22
N ASP A 181 36.51 -17.26 -11.77
CA ASP A 181 36.58 -16.43 -12.97
C ASP A 181 36.17 -17.26 -14.20
N VAL A 182 35.24 -16.76 -14.99
CA VAL A 182 34.71 -17.40 -16.19
C VAL A 182 34.90 -16.54 -17.46
N GLY A 183 35.98 -15.77 -17.51
CA GLY A 183 36.37 -15.00 -18.68
C GLY A 183 36.26 -13.48 -18.49
N SER A 184 37.02 -12.95 -17.54
CA SER A 184 37.04 -11.52 -17.19
C SER A 184 37.87 -10.67 -18.16
N SER A 185 37.63 -9.35 -18.13
CA SER A 185 38.36 -8.29 -18.83
C SER A 185 38.54 -7.09 -17.91
N ASP A 186 39.30 -6.08 -18.33
CA ASP A 186 39.58 -4.86 -17.55
C ASP A 186 38.31 -4.07 -17.16
N SER A 187 37.22 -4.23 -17.90
CA SER A 187 35.97 -3.49 -17.67
C SER A 187 34.81 -4.36 -17.16
N ARG A 188 34.96 -5.68 -17.21
CA ARG A 188 33.93 -6.63 -16.78
C ARG A 188 34.54 -7.92 -16.23
N ALA A 189 34.44 -8.13 -14.94
CA ALA A 189 34.73 -9.42 -14.32
C ALA A 189 33.47 -10.32 -14.40
N ARG A 190 33.65 -11.54 -14.90
CA ARG A 190 32.59 -12.54 -15.04
C ARG A 190 32.81 -13.63 -14.01
N LEU A 191 31.90 -13.73 -13.08
CA LEU A 191 32.05 -14.57 -11.90
C LEU A 191 30.98 -15.68 -11.88
N ASP A 192 31.40 -16.89 -11.60
CA ASP A 192 30.51 -17.98 -11.19
C ASP A 192 30.56 -18.11 -9.68
N ILE A 193 29.43 -17.87 -9.04
CA ILE A 193 29.25 -17.94 -7.58
C ILE A 193 28.16 -18.99 -7.32
N ALA A 194 28.28 -19.76 -6.23
CA ALA A 194 27.25 -20.72 -5.85
C ALA A 194 25.86 -20.07 -5.91
N GLY A 195 24.97 -20.64 -6.72
CA GLY A 195 23.63 -20.10 -6.99
C GLY A 195 23.53 -19.19 -8.23
N GLY A 196 24.61 -18.93 -9.00
CA GLY A 196 24.53 -18.39 -10.36
C GLY A 196 25.63 -17.41 -10.76
N ARG A 197 25.46 -16.83 -11.92
CA ARG A 197 26.43 -15.96 -12.56
C ARG A 197 26.29 -14.50 -12.17
N TRP A 198 27.43 -13.82 -12.05
CA TRP A 198 27.52 -12.41 -11.69
C TRP A 198 28.50 -11.68 -12.60
N ASP A 199 28.25 -10.42 -12.84
CA ASP A 199 29.17 -9.50 -13.47
C ASP A 199 29.55 -8.39 -12.50
N VAL A 200 30.84 -8.05 -12.45
CA VAL A 200 31.31 -6.80 -11.83
C VAL A 200 31.77 -5.90 -12.97
N LEU A 201 31.25 -4.70 -13.03
CA LEU A 201 31.53 -3.69 -14.05
C LEU A 201 32.33 -2.54 -13.43
N GLY A 202 33.37 -2.10 -14.10
CA GLY A 202 34.22 -1.05 -13.57
C GLY A 202 35.39 -0.74 -14.51
N THR A 203 36.42 -0.07 -14.01
CA THR A 203 37.62 0.27 -14.73
C THR A 203 38.84 -0.37 -14.08
N GLY A 204 39.73 -0.93 -14.90
CA GLY A 204 40.96 -1.56 -14.44
C GLY A 204 40.71 -2.71 -13.46
N LEU A 205 39.73 -3.56 -13.77
CA LEU A 205 39.34 -4.68 -12.92
C LEU A 205 40.43 -5.76 -12.94
N THR A 206 40.82 -6.20 -11.78
CA THR A 206 41.73 -7.34 -11.58
C THR A 206 41.17 -8.32 -10.56
N LEU A 207 41.45 -9.61 -10.79
CA LEU A 207 40.99 -10.71 -9.94
C LEU A 207 42.19 -11.41 -9.32
N SER A 208 42.15 -11.62 -8.00
CA SER A 208 43.18 -12.35 -7.26
C SER A 208 42.52 -13.19 -6.16
N GLY A 209 42.55 -14.52 -6.32
CA GLY A 209 41.92 -15.43 -5.41
C GLY A 209 40.42 -15.17 -5.25
N THR A 210 40.02 -14.73 -4.08
CA THR A 210 38.63 -14.41 -3.73
C THR A 210 38.29 -12.91 -3.78
N THR A 211 39.15 -12.12 -4.47
CA THR A 211 39.06 -10.66 -4.47
C THR A 211 38.97 -10.11 -5.90
N VAL A 212 38.06 -9.15 -6.12
CA VAL A 212 38.00 -8.30 -7.30
C VAL A 212 38.36 -6.89 -6.87
N THR A 213 39.34 -6.27 -7.54
CA THR A 213 39.70 -4.86 -7.33
C THR A 213 39.54 -4.07 -8.60
N GLY A 214 39.44 -2.76 -8.48
CA GLY A 214 39.39 -1.83 -9.61
C GLY A 214 40.21 -0.57 -9.35
N THR A 215 40.47 0.25 -10.37
CA THR A 215 41.22 1.50 -10.30
C THR A 215 40.34 2.75 -10.39
N GLY A 216 39.06 2.61 -10.76
CA GLY A 216 38.09 3.68 -10.81
C GLY A 216 37.43 3.95 -9.46
N GLU A 217 36.66 5.04 -9.36
CA GLU A 217 35.86 5.33 -8.15
C GLU A 217 34.62 4.42 -8.03
N GLN A 218 34.15 3.88 -9.14
CA GLN A 218 32.85 3.22 -9.23
C GLN A 218 32.96 1.82 -9.77
N ILE A 219 32.24 0.92 -9.16
CA ILE A 219 31.93 -0.41 -9.68
C ILE A 219 30.43 -0.66 -9.60
N ALA A 220 29.93 -1.55 -10.47
CA ALA A 220 28.60 -2.06 -10.38
C ALA A 220 28.62 -3.57 -10.27
N VAL A 221 27.77 -4.12 -9.42
CA VAL A 221 27.59 -5.56 -9.22
C VAL A 221 26.25 -5.96 -9.80
N ALA A 222 26.28 -6.86 -10.78
CA ALA A 222 25.11 -7.26 -11.53
C ALA A 222 24.86 -8.77 -11.45
N ARG A 223 23.63 -9.18 -11.16
CA ARG A 223 23.20 -10.58 -11.19
C ARG A 223 22.75 -10.94 -12.60
N VAL A 224 23.41 -11.90 -13.23
CA VAL A 224 22.99 -12.39 -14.55
C VAL A 224 21.72 -13.24 -14.39
N PRO A 225 20.61 -12.96 -15.12
CA PRO A 225 19.40 -13.75 -15.01
C PRO A 225 19.57 -15.17 -15.54
N ALA A 226 18.88 -16.13 -14.96
CA ALA A 226 18.90 -17.50 -15.45
C ALA A 226 18.30 -17.56 -16.87
N GLY A 227 18.98 -18.23 -17.80
CA GLY A 227 18.55 -18.33 -19.19
C GLY A 227 18.75 -17.08 -20.05
N ALA A 228 19.51 -16.07 -19.56
CA ALA A 228 19.78 -14.87 -20.34
C ALA A 228 20.63 -15.16 -21.59
N ASP A 229 20.28 -14.48 -22.69
CA ASP A 229 21.20 -14.31 -23.82
C ASP A 229 22.33 -13.37 -23.40
N ARG A 230 23.55 -13.84 -23.49
CA ARG A 230 24.72 -13.14 -22.97
C ARG A 230 24.94 -11.77 -23.64
N ALA A 231 24.81 -11.70 -24.96
CA ALA A 231 25.03 -10.47 -25.71
C ALA A 231 23.99 -9.39 -25.39
N SER A 232 22.74 -9.81 -25.25
CA SER A 232 21.64 -8.92 -24.84
C SER A 232 21.82 -8.43 -23.40
N TRP A 233 22.24 -9.32 -22.49
CA TRP A 233 22.52 -8.98 -21.11
C TRP A 233 23.66 -7.96 -20.98
N GLU A 234 24.75 -8.16 -21.70
CA GLU A 234 25.93 -7.27 -21.65
C GLU A 234 25.59 -5.83 -22.10
N LYS A 235 24.66 -5.70 -23.06
CA LYS A 235 24.14 -4.40 -23.48
C LYS A 235 23.21 -3.76 -22.44
N ALA A 236 22.46 -4.60 -21.70
CA ALA A 236 21.47 -4.15 -20.72
C ALA A 236 22.09 -3.76 -19.38
N SER A 237 23.17 -4.46 -18.98
CA SER A 237 23.88 -4.21 -17.71
C SER A 237 24.94 -3.14 -17.90
N THR A 238 24.87 -2.05 -17.12
CA THR A 238 25.77 -0.91 -17.23
C THR A 238 26.34 -0.50 -15.87
N ALA A 239 27.57 0.02 -15.88
CA ALA A 239 28.20 0.64 -14.72
C ALA A 239 27.61 2.02 -14.41
N ASP A 240 26.83 2.59 -15.30
CA ASP A 240 26.24 3.93 -15.15
C ASP A 240 25.09 3.93 -14.14
N PRO A 241 25.19 4.66 -13.00
CA PRO A 241 24.22 4.56 -11.93
C PRO A 241 22.91 5.27 -12.24
N VAL A 242 21.85 4.84 -11.61
CA VAL A 242 20.60 5.59 -11.53
C VAL A 242 20.79 6.74 -10.54
N VAL A 243 20.40 7.94 -10.94
CA VAL A 243 20.53 9.17 -10.14
C VAL A 243 19.19 9.72 -9.68
N ARG A 244 18.09 9.32 -10.33
CA ARG A 244 16.74 9.72 -9.96
C ARG A 244 15.72 8.66 -10.37
N THR A 245 14.68 8.51 -9.55
CA THR A 245 13.50 7.71 -9.90
C THR A 245 12.23 8.49 -9.64
N THR A 246 11.25 8.34 -10.53
CA THR A 246 9.92 8.92 -10.38
C THR A 246 8.85 7.89 -10.70
N ALA A 247 7.69 8.02 -10.07
CA ALA A 247 6.50 7.24 -10.35
C ALA A 247 5.36 8.20 -10.74
N ALA A 248 5.00 8.22 -12.01
CA ALA A 248 3.86 9.00 -12.50
C ALA A 248 2.64 8.10 -12.64
N MET A 249 1.48 8.56 -12.17
CA MET A 249 0.23 7.81 -12.18
C MET A 249 -0.88 8.65 -12.81
N ALA A 250 -1.71 8.02 -13.63
CA ALA A 250 -2.82 8.67 -14.30
C ALA A 250 -4.04 7.74 -14.34
N TYR A 251 -5.22 8.28 -14.08
CA TYR A 251 -6.49 7.60 -14.23
C TYR A 251 -7.17 8.04 -15.52
N ASP A 252 -7.51 7.08 -16.36
CA ASP A 252 -8.36 7.26 -17.54
C ASP A 252 -9.78 6.78 -17.21
N GLU A 253 -10.67 7.70 -16.92
CA GLU A 253 -12.07 7.41 -16.58
C GLU A 253 -12.81 6.73 -17.74
N LYS A 254 -12.52 7.14 -18.98
CA LYS A 254 -13.19 6.60 -20.17
C LYS A 254 -12.78 5.15 -20.45
N ALA A 255 -11.50 4.84 -20.28
CA ALA A 255 -10.98 3.49 -20.42
C ALA A 255 -11.22 2.66 -19.15
N GLY A 256 -11.50 3.28 -18.01
CA GLY A 256 -11.62 2.61 -16.71
C GLY A 256 -10.30 1.97 -16.28
N THR A 257 -9.18 2.64 -16.53
CA THR A 257 -7.84 2.11 -16.22
C THR A 257 -6.98 3.13 -15.48
N VAL A 258 -6.09 2.61 -14.65
CA VAL A 258 -4.99 3.39 -14.07
C VAL A 258 -3.69 2.96 -14.73
N THR A 259 -2.91 3.93 -15.14
CA THR A 259 -1.57 3.72 -15.67
C THR A 259 -0.54 4.29 -14.72
N GLN A 260 0.45 3.49 -14.35
CA GLN A 260 1.65 3.90 -13.63
C GLN A 260 2.84 3.85 -14.57
N THR A 261 3.68 4.89 -14.57
CA THR A 261 4.95 4.94 -15.29
C THR A 261 6.08 5.10 -14.29
N LEU A 262 6.91 4.08 -14.17
CA LEU A 262 8.13 4.10 -13.36
C LEU A 262 9.30 4.51 -14.26
N THR A 263 10.01 5.57 -13.89
CA THR A 263 11.15 6.09 -14.66
C THR A 263 12.42 6.06 -13.82
N ALA A 264 13.51 5.52 -14.37
CA ALA A 264 14.83 5.51 -13.76
C ALA A 264 15.81 6.30 -14.66
N GLU A 265 16.18 7.49 -14.22
CA GLU A 265 17.15 8.34 -14.91
C GLU A 265 18.57 7.93 -14.51
N ARG A 266 19.43 7.72 -15.49
CA ARG A 266 20.84 7.35 -15.31
C ARG A 266 21.74 8.55 -15.51
N ALA A 267 22.91 8.54 -14.89
CA ALA A 267 23.89 9.63 -15.01
C ALA A 267 24.29 9.92 -16.47
N GLY A 268 24.51 8.88 -17.29
CA GLY A 268 24.80 8.97 -18.70
C GLY A 268 23.57 8.93 -19.63
N GLY A 269 22.38 8.89 -19.06
CA GLY A 269 21.13 8.70 -19.82
C GLY A 269 20.92 7.26 -20.31
N GLY A 270 19.97 7.06 -21.23
CA GLY A 270 19.74 5.77 -21.90
C GLY A 270 18.85 4.79 -21.13
N THR A 271 18.93 3.54 -21.53
CA THR A 271 18.12 2.43 -20.98
C THR A 271 18.95 1.56 -20.03
N GLY A 272 18.28 0.72 -19.26
CA GLY A 272 18.92 -0.28 -18.43
C GLY A 272 18.03 -1.49 -18.16
N ALA A 273 18.60 -2.52 -17.56
CA ALA A 273 17.90 -3.73 -17.20
C ALA A 273 16.92 -3.49 -16.06
N TRP A 274 15.71 -4.06 -16.21
CA TRP A 274 14.68 -4.15 -15.19
C TRP A 274 14.28 -5.60 -15.00
N ALA A 275 14.14 -6.00 -13.77
CA ALA A 275 13.46 -7.22 -13.36
C ALA A 275 12.04 -6.86 -12.93
N LEU A 276 11.03 -7.40 -13.58
CA LEU A 276 9.62 -7.05 -13.37
C LEU A 276 8.89 -8.13 -12.60
N LEU A 277 8.27 -7.76 -11.51
CA LEU A 277 7.36 -8.61 -10.74
C LEU A 277 6.11 -8.99 -11.56
N PRO A 278 5.39 -10.07 -11.25
CA PRO A 278 4.26 -10.54 -12.04
C PRO A 278 3.22 -9.46 -12.39
N HIS A 279 2.86 -8.56 -11.46
CA HIS A 279 1.88 -7.50 -11.72
C HIS A 279 2.34 -6.44 -12.73
N GLN A 280 3.63 -6.38 -13.06
CA GLN A 280 4.24 -5.39 -13.96
C GLN A 280 4.45 -5.93 -15.38
N GLN A 281 4.24 -7.23 -15.61
CA GLN A 281 4.68 -7.89 -16.85
C GLN A 281 3.72 -7.70 -18.03
N ALA A 282 2.46 -7.41 -17.75
CA ALA A 282 1.45 -7.26 -18.81
C ALA A 282 1.82 -6.10 -19.76
N GLY A 283 1.81 -6.39 -21.06
CA GLY A 283 2.13 -5.41 -22.11
C GLY A 283 3.63 -5.12 -22.29
N GLN A 284 4.53 -5.81 -21.57
CA GLN A 284 5.97 -5.68 -21.72
C GLN A 284 6.53 -6.65 -22.75
N THR A 285 7.70 -6.34 -23.31
CA THR A 285 8.44 -7.23 -24.21
C THR A 285 9.67 -7.75 -23.48
N PRO A 286 9.60 -8.98 -22.89
CA PRO A 286 10.70 -9.51 -22.11
C PRO A 286 11.86 -9.94 -23.02
N LEU A 287 13.08 -9.79 -22.50
CA LEU A 287 14.26 -10.49 -22.99
C LEU A 287 14.32 -11.91 -22.42
N ALA A 288 15.17 -12.75 -23.01
CA ALA A 288 15.49 -14.05 -22.42
C ALA A 288 16.12 -13.87 -21.04
N GLY A 289 15.68 -14.67 -20.08
CA GLY A 289 16.15 -14.67 -18.72
C GLY A 289 15.11 -14.20 -17.68
N SER A 290 15.26 -14.75 -16.48
CA SER A 290 14.35 -14.46 -15.37
C SER A 290 15.06 -14.57 -14.03
N TYR A 291 14.40 -14.04 -12.99
CA TYR A 291 14.82 -14.19 -11.61
C TYR A 291 13.68 -14.79 -10.78
N PRO A 292 13.97 -15.70 -9.85
CA PRO A 292 12.99 -16.10 -8.86
C PRO A 292 12.80 -15.00 -7.81
N ASP A 293 11.56 -14.86 -7.32
CA ASP A 293 11.21 -13.97 -6.22
C ASP A 293 10.08 -14.62 -5.41
N ALA A 294 9.96 -14.29 -4.14
CA ALA A 294 8.90 -14.83 -3.28
C ALA A 294 7.50 -14.49 -3.82
N ARG A 295 7.35 -13.34 -4.49
CA ARG A 295 6.11 -12.91 -5.14
C ARG A 295 5.85 -13.58 -6.49
N GLY A 296 6.82 -14.31 -7.04
CA GLY A 296 6.73 -14.99 -8.33
C GLY A 296 7.90 -14.67 -9.25
N THR A 297 7.94 -15.33 -10.41
CA THR A 297 9.06 -15.18 -11.37
C THR A 297 9.06 -13.76 -11.96
N MET A 298 10.21 -13.11 -11.89
CA MET A 298 10.45 -11.80 -12.49
C MET A 298 10.97 -11.95 -13.91
N SER A 299 10.43 -11.15 -14.83
CA SER A 299 10.87 -11.09 -16.23
C SER A 299 11.90 -9.98 -16.43
N LEU A 300 12.86 -10.20 -17.33
CA LEU A 300 13.86 -9.18 -17.70
C LEU A 300 13.36 -8.31 -18.86
N VAL A 301 13.43 -6.99 -18.70
CA VAL A 301 13.22 -6.03 -19.80
C VAL A 301 14.32 -4.96 -19.82
N VAL A 302 14.45 -4.22 -20.92
CA VAL A 302 15.40 -3.09 -21.05
C VAL A 302 14.65 -1.84 -21.47
N ALA A 303 14.66 -0.85 -20.59
CA ALA A 303 13.95 0.40 -20.80
C ALA A 303 14.54 1.54 -19.94
N SER A 304 14.20 2.78 -20.26
CA SER A 304 14.38 3.94 -19.36
C SER A 304 13.18 4.10 -18.41
N SER A 305 12.00 3.60 -18.83
CA SER A 305 10.77 3.63 -18.04
C SER A 305 9.91 2.39 -18.30
N ILE A 306 9.13 1.97 -17.30
CA ILE A 306 8.18 0.87 -17.38
C ILE A 306 6.78 1.43 -17.20
N ARG A 307 5.86 1.02 -18.08
CA ARG A 307 4.45 1.40 -18.02
C ARG A 307 3.61 0.21 -17.58
N ILE A 308 2.87 0.37 -16.49
CA ILE A 308 1.99 -0.64 -15.90
C ILE A 308 0.57 -0.11 -16.01
N THR A 309 -0.34 -0.88 -16.58
CA THR A 309 -1.75 -0.51 -16.68
C THR A 309 -2.59 -1.55 -15.97
N VAL A 310 -3.41 -1.10 -15.01
CA VAL A 310 -4.33 -1.94 -14.28
C VAL A 310 -5.77 -1.47 -14.50
N PRO A 311 -6.74 -2.39 -14.57
CA PRO A 311 -8.15 -2.00 -14.62
C PRO A 311 -8.54 -1.37 -13.29
N MET A 312 -9.36 -0.32 -13.32
CA MET A 312 -10.04 0.18 -12.13
C MET A 312 -11.08 -0.86 -11.71
N PRO A 313 -11.01 -1.43 -10.50
CA PRO A 313 -11.93 -2.52 -10.11
C PRO A 313 -13.36 -2.06 -9.87
N GLY A 314 -13.64 -0.78 -10.06
CA GLY A 314 -14.89 -0.14 -9.68
C GLY A 314 -14.87 0.26 -8.19
N LEU A 315 -15.20 1.51 -7.92
CA LEU A 315 -15.26 2.05 -6.56
C LEU A 315 -16.62 2.69 -6.34
N LEU A 316 -17.37 2.14 -5.38
CA LEU A 316 -18.57 2.79 -4.88
C LEU A 316 -18.16 3.68 -3.70
N THR A 317 -18.34 4.99 -3.84
CA THR A 317 -18.01 5.94 -2.78
C THR A 317 -19.10 6.09 -1.72
N SER A 318 -20.16 5.28 -1.80
CA SER A 318 -21.22 5.12 -0.79
C SER A 318 -21.96 3.81 -0.99
N VAL A 319 -22.65 3.34 0.05
CA VAL A 319 -23.53 2.17 -0.05
C VAL A 319 -24.71 2.48 -1.00
N PRO A 320 -24.90 1.72 -2.09
CA PRO A 320 -25.94 2.00 -3.08
C PRO A 320 -27.33 1.70 -2.51
N LYS A 321 -28.33 2.49 -2.92
CA LYS A 321 -29.74 2.16 -2.62
C LYS A 321 -30.22 1.04 -3.54
N VAL A 322 -30.75 -0.02 -2.95
CA VAL A 322 -31.38 -1.13 -3.71
C VAL A 322 -32.81 -1.37 -3.25
N PRO A 323 -33.72 -1.82 -4.14
CA PRO A 323 -35.09 -2.12 -3.78
C PRO A 323 -35.15 -3.44 -3.01
N LEU A 324 -35.01 -3.39 -1.70
CA LEU A 324 -35.18 -4.56 -0.83
C LEU A 324 -36.67 -4.93 -0.74
N ASN A 325 -36.98 -6.24 -0.73
CA ASN A 325 -38.31 -6.70 -0.37
C ASN A 325 -38.61 -6.44 1.11
N ALA A 326 -39.87 -6.55 1.51
CA ALA A 326 -40.30 -6.24 2.88
C ALA A 326 -39.56 -7.04 3.96
N ALA A 327 -39.35 -8.33 3.74
CA ALA A 327 -38.65 -9.21 4.71
C ALA A 327 -37.17 -8.81 4.85
N ALA A 328 -36.45 -8.63 3.72
CA ALA A 328 -35.07 -8.18 3.74
C ALA A 328 -34.90 -6.80 4.41
N ARG A 329 -35.81 -5.87 4.08
CA ARG A 329 -35.82 -4.55 4.71
C ARG A 329 -36.02 -4.63 6.22
N THR A 330 -37.00 -5.43 6.69
CA THR A 330 -37.25 -5.64 8.11
C THR A 330 -36.01 -6.22 8.81
N ALA A 331 -35.35 -7.22 8.21
CA ALA A 331 -34.14 -7.81 8.75
C ALA A 331 -32.99 -6.81 8.87
N VAL A 332 -32.77 -5.96 7.83
CA VAL A 332 -31.76 -4.88 7.86
C VAL A 332 -32.07 -3.88 8.98
N LEU A 333 -33.33 -3.45 9.15
CA LEU A 333 -33.74 -2.54 10.22
C LEU A 333 -33.49 -3.15 11.60
N THR A 334 -33.81 -4.43 11.77
CA THR A 334 -33.54 -5.15 13.03
C THR A 334 -32.04 -5.18 13.36
N ASP A 335 -31.19 -5.44 12.35
CA ASP A 335 -29.75 -5.47 12.52
C ASP A 335 -29.17 -4.05 12.77
N LEU A 336 -29.74 -2.99 12.16
CA LEU A 336 -29.40 -1.60 12.48
C LEU A 336 -29.70 -1.25 13.94
N ASP A 337 -30.87 -1.65 14.43
CA ASP A 337 -31.25 -1.40 15.84
C ASP A 337 -30.34 -2.16 16.81
N ARG A 338 -29.94 -3.40 16.48
CA ARG A 338 -28.96 -4.17 17.27
C ARG A 338 -27.57 -3.52 17.25
N ASP A 339 -27.08 -3.09 16.08
CA ASP A 339 -25.81 -2.40 15.96
C ASP A 339 -25.77 -1.10 16.77
N LEU A 340 -26.88 -0.37 16.79
CA LEU A 340 -27.05 0.84 17.58
C LEU A 340 -27.29 0.56 19.07
N ALA A 341 -27.68 -0.65 19.47
CA ALA A 341 -27.80 -1.06 20.87
C ALA A 341 -26.45 -1.51 21.46
N ASP A 342 -25.49 -1.91 20.62
CA ASP A 342 -24.14 -2.26 21.09
C ASP A 342 -23.51 -1.07 21.83
N PRO A 343 -22.76 -1.33 22.93
CA PRO A 343 -21.99 -0.27 23.58
C PRO A 343 -20.97 0.32 22.62
N PRO A 344 -20.60 1.60 22.80
CA PRO A 344 -19.53 2.18 22.03
C PRO A 344 -18.25 1.37 22.19
N GLY A 345 -17.56 1.08 21.08
CA GLY A 345 -16.23 0.51 21.13
C GLY A 345 -15.26 1.45 21.85
N ALA A 346 -14.40 0.89 22.66
CA ALA A 346 -13.35 1.62 23.37
C ALA A 346 -12.00 1.17 22.85
N GLY A 347 -11.03 2.07 22.82
CA GLY A 347 -9.66 1.77 22.40
C GLY A 347 -8.90 3.01 21.96
N GLY A 348 -7.66 2.79 21.59
CA GLY A 348 -6.75 3.79 21.06
C GLY A 348 -6.87 3.95 19.54
N SER A 349 -5.72 4.10 18.91
CA SER A 349 -5.61 4.42 17.47
C SER A 349 -6.10 3.32 16.53
N TYR A 350 -6.21 2.06 16.98
CA TYR A 350 -6.77 1.00 16.14
C TYR A 350 -8.25 0.76 16.47
N PHE A 351 -8.54 0.24 17.67
CA PHE A 351 -9.92 -0.14 18.02
C PHE A 351 -10.85 1.07 18.12
N GLY A 352 -10.37 2.21 18.64
CA GLY A 352 -11.17 3.42 18.68
C GLY A 352 -11.50 3.96 17.30
N LEU A 353 -10.55 3.94 16.35
CA LEU A 353 -10.78 4.40 14.99
C LEU A 353 -11.60 3.39 14.16
N LYS A 354 -11.48 2.08 14.41
CA LYS A 354 -12.37 1.05 13.84
C LYS A 354 -13.84 1.30 14.25
N GLU A 355 -14.08 1.69 15.50
CA GLU A 355 -15.44 2.04 15.94
C GLU A 355 -16.02 3.23 15.17
N LEU A 356 -15.21 4.26 14.88
CA LEU A 356 -15.64 5.37 14.00
C LEU A 356 -16.04 4.86 12.61
N GLY A 357 -15.22 3.97 12.04
CA GLY A 357 -15.51 3.30 10.77
C GLY A 357 -16.81 2.48 10.81
N ARG A 358 -17.08 1.77 11.93
CA ARG A 358 -18.32 1.01 12.14
C ARG A 358 -19.54 1.93 12.21
N LEU A 359 -19.49 3.00 12.98
CA LEU A 359 -20.58 3.99 13.09
C LEU A 359 -20.88 4.66 11.73
N ALA A 360 -19.82 5.00 10.99
CA ALA A 360 -19.97 5.53 9.62
C ALA A 360 -20.68 4.53 8.70
N THR A 361 -20.31 3.25 8.77
CA THR A 361 -20.94 2.18 8.00
C THR A 361 -22.43 2.01 8.36
N ILE A 362 -22.77 2.06 9.66
CA ILE A 362 -24.17 2.03 10.11
C ILE A 362 -24.97 3.20 9.53
N ALA A 363 -24.39 4.42 9.56
CA ALA A 363 -25.04 5.60 8.99
C ALA A 363 -25.29 5.47 7.48
N GLU A 364 -24.33 4.92 6.72
CA GLU A 364 -24.45 4.68 5.27
C GLU A 364 -25.54 3.66 4.96
N VAL A 365 -25.53 2.50 5.64
CA VAL A 365 -26.53 1.44 5.44
C VAL A 365 -27.92 1.94 5.81
N ALA A 366 -28.06 2.65 6.93
CA ALA A 366 -29.32 3.25 7.34
C ALA A 366 -29.85 4.24 6.27
N GLY A 367 -28.97 5.07 5.70
CA GLY A 367 -29.29 5.95 4.59
C GLY A 367 -29.75 5.21 3.34
N ALA A 368 -29.05 4.16 2.97
CA ALA A 368 -29.37 3.31 1.79
C ALA A 368 -30.70 2.57 1.98
N ALA A 369 -30.98 2.08 3.20
CA ALA A 369 -32.23 1.40 3.56
C ALA A 369 -33.43 2.35 3.79
N GLY A 370 -33.22 3.68 3.73
CA GLY A 370 -34.26 4.67 4.02
C GLY A 370 -34.63 4.75 5.51
N ALA A 371 -33.72 4.39 6.43
CA ALA A 371 -33.89 4.39 7.89
C ALA A 371 -33.34 5.68 8.51
N SER A 372 -34.04 6.80 8.30
CA SER A 372 -33.57 8.14 8.69
C SER A 372 -33.30 8.30 10.19
N ALA A 373 -34.13 7.68 11.04
CA ALA A 373 -33.95 7.74 12.49
C ALA A 373 -32.66 7.00 12.95
N GLN A 374 -32.40 5.80 12.41
CA GLN A 374 -31.18 5.05 12.71
C GLN A 374 -29.95 5.77 12.16
N ARG A 375 -30.06 6.35 10.94
CA ARG A 375 -28.99 7.17 10.37
C ARG A 375 -28.62 8.33 11.28
N GLN A 376 -29.62 9.07 11.76
CA GLN A 376 -29.38 10.21 12.65
C GLN A 376 -28.72 9.77 13.96
N LYS A 377 -29.22 8.69 14.59
CA LYS A 377 -28.60 8.13 15.81
C LYS A 377 -27.13 7.74 15.60
N ALA A 378 -26.78 7.14 14.44
CA ALA A 378 -25.39 6.79 14.12
C ALA A 378 -24.52 8.05 13.98
N LEU A 379 -25.00 9.07 13.27
CA LEU A 379 -24.28 10.33 13.10
C LEU A 379 -24.14 11.10 14.43
N ASP A 380 -25.16 11.10 15.28
CA ASP A 380 -25.12 11.73 16.60
C ASP A 380 -24.09 11.08 17.55
N ARG A 381 -23.80 9.77 17.35
CA ARG A 381 -22.73 9.07 18.05
C ARG A 381 -21.36 9.29 17.43
N LEU A 382 -21.30 9.35 16.10
CA LEU A 382 -20.06 9.48 15.36
C LEU A 382 -19.42 10.86 15.55
N ARG A 383 -20.23 11.93 15.43
CA ARG A 383 -19.73 13.30 15.45
C ARG A 383 -18.92 13.67 16.69
N PRO A 384 -19.39 13.46 17.93
CA PRO A 384 -18.62 13.82 19.12
C PRO A 384 -17.33 13.02 19.25
N GLN A 385 -17.29 11.75 18.83
CA GLN A 385 -16.08 10.94 18.89
C GLN A 385 -15.04 11.40 17.85
N LEU A 386 -15.47 11.76 16.62
CA LEU A 386 -14.57 12.34 15.63
C LEU A 386 -14.00 13.69 16.11
N VAL A 387 -14.86 14.54 16.67
CA VAL A 387 -14.42 15.84 17.21
C VAL A 387 -13.43 15.67 18.35
N ASP A 388 -13.62 14.69 19.22
CA ASP A 388 -12.71 14.33 20.29
C ASP A 388 -11.31 13.98 19.75
N TRP A 389 -11.23 13.10 18.78
CA TRP A 389 -9.96 12.74 18.13
C TRP A 389 -9.28 13.90 17.38
N LEU A 390 -10.06 14.83 16.83
CA LEU A 390 -9.56 15.94 16.00
C LEU A 390 -9.29 17.22 16.79
N THR A 391 -9.52 17.23 18.10
CA THR A 391 -9.27 18.36 18.98
C THR A 391 -8.31 17.98 20.10
N TYR A 392 -7.56 18.95 20.58
CA TYR A 392 -6.72 18.78 21.76
C TYR A 392 -7.18 19.69 22.88
N GLY A 393 -7.68 19.11 23.96
CA GLY A 393 -8.20 19.83 25.12
C GLY A 393 -7.16 20.21 26.18
N GLY A 394 -5.88 19.96 25.94
CA GLY A 394 -4.78 20.26 26.88
C GLY A 394 -4.09 19.00 27.43
N PRO A 395 -3.17 19.16 28.41
CA PRO A 395 -2.29 18.05 28.86
C PRO A 395 -2.98 16.84 29.49
N SER A 396 -4.26 16.99 29.87
CA SER A 396 -5.08 15.89 30.41
C SER A 396 -5.94 15.20 29.36
N ASP A 397 -5.83 15.63 28.09
CA ASP A 397 -6.59 15.03 27.01
C ASP A 397 -6.14 13.58 26.77
N ALA A 398 -7.12 12.68 26.64
CA ALA A 398 -6.87 11.26 26.47
C ALA A 398 -6.82 10.82 25.01
N ARG A 399 -7.34 11.62 24.06
CA ARG A 399 -7.43 11.27 22.65
C ARG A 399 -7.19 12.48 21.77
N TYR A 400 -6.12 12.44 20.97
CA TYR A 400 -5.79 13.50 20.03
C TYR A 400 -4.73 13.02 19.02
N PHE A 401 -4.47 13.83 17.99
CA PHE A 401 -3.31 13.69 17.13
C PHE A 401 -2.24 14.70 17.49
N GLY A 402 -1.02 14.23 17.75
CA GLY A 402 0.14 15.08 17.97
C GLY A 402 1.10 15.02 16.78
N TYR A 403 1.85 16.11 16.58
CA TYR A 403 2.91 16.16 15.56
C TYR A 403 4.24 15.68 16.14
N ASP A 404 4.85 14.68 15.49
CA ASP A 404 6.19 14.21 15.78
C ASP A 404 7.24 15.09 15.09
N LYS A 405 7.99 15.85 15.89
CA LYS A 405 9.04 16.77 15.42
C LYS A 405 10.33 16.07 14.99
N VAL A 406 10.45 14.78 15.23
CA VAL A 406 11.66 14.01 14.95
C VAL A 406 11.61 13.40 13.56
N TRP A 407 10.48 12.80 13.21
CA TRP A 407 10.30 12.11 11.93
C TRP A 407 9.42 12.87 10.92
N GLY A 408 8.63 13.82 11.39
CA GLY A 408 7.68 14.55 10.58
C GLY A 408 6.44 13.70 10.24
N GLY A 409 5.53 13.59 11.19
CA GLY A 409 4.31 12.82 11.04
C GLY A 409 3.32 13.05 12.15
N LEU A 410 2.16 12.44 12.05
CA LEU A 410 1.10 12.52 13.04
C LEU A 410 0.98 11.21 13.82
N ILE A 411 0.98 11.32 15.13
CA ILE A 411 0.81 10.19 16.04
C ILE A 411 -0.52 10.33 16.77
N ALA A 412 -1.40 9.35 16.62
CA ALA A 412 -2.62 9.25 17.41
C ALA A 412 -2.29 8.85 18.86
N VAL A 413 -2.93 9.49 19.81
CA VAL A 413 -2.77 9.20 21.26
C VAL A 413 -4.14 8.78 21.80
N PRO A 414 -4.24 7.61 22.47
CA PRO A 414 -3.20 6.60 22.70
C PRO A 414 -2.91 5.75 21.44
N ALA A 415 -1.63 5.47 21.20
CA ALA A 415 -1.19 4.65 20.09
C ALA A 415 -1.35 3.15 20.40
N GLU A 416 -1.81 2.38 19.42
CA GLU A 416 -1.92 0.91 19.50
C GLU A 416 -1.08 0.25 18.40
N PHE A 417 -0.65 -1.00 18.61
CA PHE A 417 0.08 -1.83 17.63
C PHE A 417 1.33 -1.17 17.03
N GLY A 418 2.02 -0.33 17.81
CA GLY A 418 3.23 0.35 17.35
C GLY A 418 2.98 1.57 16.45
N ALA A 419 1.77 2.16 16.47
CA ALA A 419 1.50 3.38 15.73
C ALA A 419 2.39 4.56 16.13
N ASN A 420 2.91 4.59 17.36
CA ASN A 420 3.94 5.54 17.78
C ASN A 420 5.29 5.35 17.05
N ASP A 421 5.51 4.20 16.43
CA ASP A 421 6.64 3.89 15.56
C ASP A 421 6.24 3.85 14.07
N TYR A 422 5.13 4.50 13.71
CA TYR A 422 4.56 4.56 12.36
C TYR A 422 4.06 3.24 11.79
N ASN A 423 3.85 2.21 12.63
CA ASN A 423 3.21 0.99 12.16
C ASN A 423 1.73 1.24 11.89
N ASP A 424 1.23 0.67 10.80
CA ASP A 424 -0.20 0.52 10.49
C ASP A 424 -0.99 1.83 10.33
N HIS A 425 -0.33 2.99 10.13
CA HIS A 425 -1.01 4.28 10.05
C HIS A 425 -2.13 4.29 9.00
N HIS A 426 -1.91 3.72 7.82
CA HIS A 426 -2.93 3.67 6.78
C HIS A 426 -4.13 2.80 7.19
N PHE A 427 -3.90 1.68 7.90
CA PHE A 427 -4.99 0.87 8.43
C PHE A 427 -5.83 1.67 9.42
N GLN A 428 -5.16 2.21 10.43
CA GLN A 428 -5.80 2.89 11.57
C GLN A 428 -6.43 4.21 11.15
N TYR A 429 -5.67 5.08 10.50
CA TYR A 429 -6.13 6.43 10.12
C TYR A 429 -7.13 6.40 8.95
N GLY A 430 -7.05 5.38 8.08
CA GLY A 430 -8.02 5.15 7.03
C GLY A 430 -9.46 5.01 7.55
N TYR A 431 -9.65 4.39 8.71
CA TYR A 431 -10.97 4.32 9.36
C TYR A 431 -11.51 5.70 9.75
N LEU A 432 -10.65 6.54 10.35
CA LEU A 432 -11.02 7.91 10.73
C LEU A 432 -11.35 8.75 9.50
N VAL A 433 -10.48 8.73 8.47
CA VAL A 433 -10.65 9.52 7.25
C VAL A 433 -11.95 9.14 6.54
N ARG A 434 -12.27 7.83 6.46
CA ARG A 434 -13.53 7.34 5.92
C ARG A 434 -14.73 7.83 6.75
N ALA A 435 -14.63 7.77 8.07
CA ALA A 435 -15.67 8.22 8.97
C ALA A 435 -15.90 9.73 8.86
N ALA A 436 -14.82 10.51 8.75
CA ALA A 436 -14.87 11.94 8.51
C ALA A 436 -15.55 12.26 7.18
N ALA A 437 -15.25 11.53 6.11
CA ALA A 437 -15.90 11.71 4.81
C ALA A 437 -17.41 11.43 4.85
N VAL A 438 -17.84 10.40 5.56
CA VAL A 438 -19.27 10.06 5.73
C VAL A 438 -19.99 11.14 6.54
N LEU A 439 -19.38 11.61 7.62
CA LEU A 439 -19.98 12.69 8.44
C LEU A 439 -20.05 13.99 7.65
N ALA A 440 -18.97 14.39 6.97
CA ALA A 440 -18.91 15.63 6.19
C ALA A 440 -19.90 15.65 5.01
N ALA A 441 -20.19 14.50 4.41
CA ALA A 441 -21.24 14.37 3.41
C ALA A 441 -22.66 14.62 3.97
N ALA A 442 -22.84 14.43 5.27
CA ALA A 442 -24.10 14.70 5.97
C ALA A 442 -24.14 16.08 6.65
N ASP A 443 -22.99 16.57 7.07
CA ASP A 443 -22.79 17.85 7.76
C ASP A 443 -21.57 18.58 7.15
N PRO A 444 -21.78 19.41 6.13
CA PRO A 444 -20.69 20.18 5.51
C PRO A 444 -19.96 21.14 6.47
N GLY A 445 -20.59 21.57 7.57
CA GLY A 445 -19.96 22.38 8.61
C GLY A 445 -18.80 21.63 9.30
N PHE A 446 -18.88 20.32 9.40
CA PHE A 446 -17.79 19.50 9.93
C PHE A 446 -16.52 19.58 9.06
N ALA A 447 -16.66 19.47 7.74
CA ALA A 447 -15.51 19.63 6.83
C ALA A 447 -14.90 21.03 6.87
N HIS A 448 -15.71 22.06 7.07
CA HIS A 448 -15.23 23.42 7.26
C HIS A 448 -14.43 23.57 8.57
N ASP A 449 -14.93 23.00 9.67
CA ASP A 449 -14.36 23.19 11.00
C ASP A 449 -13.12 22.30 11.24
N TYR A 450 -13.08 21.07 10.73
CA TYR A 450 -12.07 20.06 11.05
C TYR A 450 -11.31 19.53 9.83
N GLY A 451 -11.64 19.98 8.64
CA GLY A 451 -11.10 19.45 7.40
C GLY A 451 -9.60 19.52 7.29
N ASP A 452 -8.99 20.60 7.77
CA ASP A 452 -7.53 20.79 7.67
C ASP A 452 -6.76 19.75 8.51
N VAL A 453 -7.28 19.33 9.67
CA VAL A 453 -6.66 18.26 10.47
C VAL A 453 -6.80 16.92 9.76
N VAL A 454 -7.95 16.64 9.16
CA VAL A 454 -8.16 15.41 8.39
C VAL A 454 -7.27 15.40 7.15
N ASP A 455 -7.07 16.53 6.47
CA ASP A 455 -6.13 16.67 5.34
C ASP A 455 -4.69 16.31 5.77
N LEU A 456 -4.26 16.74 6.98
CA LEU A 456 -2.96 16.35 7.53
C LEU A 456 -2.87 14.87 7.86
N ILE A 457 -3.93 14.28 8.40
CA ILE A 457 -3.98 12.82 8.68
C ILE A 457 -3.88 12.02 7.38
N VAL A 458 -4.56 12.45 6.30
CA VAL A 458 -4.38 11.88 4.97
C VAL A 458 -2.92 12.04 4.52
N GLY A 459 -2.37 13.26 4.67
CA GLY A 459 -0.99 13.55 4.29
C GLY A 459 0.05 12.73 5.05
N ASP A 460 -0.25 12.31 6.27
CA ASP A 460 0.66 11.49 7.06
C ASP A 460 0.92 10.12 6.42
N TYR A 461 -0.10 9.36 6.08
CA TYR A 461 0.10 8.02 5.51
C TYR A 461 0.18 8.01 3.98
N ALA A 462 -0.56 8.86 3.30
CA ALA A 462 -0.57 8.91 1.84
C ALA A 462 0.64 9.65 1.27
N GLY A 463 1.17 10.62 2.01
CA GLY A 463 2.16 11.56 1.53
C GLY A 463 1.58 12.93 1.23
N SER A 464 2.42 13.95 1.28
CA SER A 464 1.95 15.33 1.22
C SER A 464 3.00 16.29 0.63
N LYS A 465 2.50 17.35 0.01
CA LYS A 465 3.28 18.55 -0.31
C LYS A 465 3.34 19.54 0.86
N THR A 466 2.61 19.25 1.96
CA THR A 466 2.57 20.11 3.16
C THR A 466 3.92 20.05 3.87
N PRO A 467 4.52 21.22 4.20
CA PRO A 467 5.75 21.25 5.00
C PRO A 467 5.58 20.47 6.30
N GLY A 468 6.61 19.74 6.68
CA GLY A 468 6.61 18.92 7.90
C GLY A 468 6.09 17.49 7.74
N LEU A 469 5.57 17.11 6.56
CA LEU A 469 5.20 15.73 6.23
C LEU A 469 6.05 15.22 5.05
N PRO A 470 6.37 13.92 4.98
CA PRO A 470 7.13 13.37 3.86
C PRO A 470 6.29 13.34 2.56
N PRO A 471 6.94 13.30 1.38
CA PRO A 471 6.24 13.33 0.09
C PRO A 471 5.43 12.06 -0.19
N PHE A 472 5.81 10.95 0.40
CA PHE A 472 5.12 9.66 0.42
C PHE A 472 5.54 8.93 1.70
N ARG A 473 4.72 7.98 2.18
CA ARG A 473 5.08 7.20 3.36
C ARG A 473 4.84 5.72 3.18
N VAL A 474 3.58 5.27 3.11
CA VAL A 474 3.27 3.83 3.18
C VAL A 474 3.32 3.13 1.83
N PHE A 475 3.03 3.83 0.73
CA PHE A 475 2.98 3.21 -0.60
C PHE A 475 4.37 3.01 -1.19
N ASN A 476 4.59 1.81 -1.73
CA ASN A 476 5.79 1.47 -2.48
C ASN A 476 5.45 1.41 -3.97
N ALA A 477 5.94 2.37 -4.73
CA ALA A 477 5.60 2.52 -6.14
C ALA A 477 6.02 1.32 -7.01
N TYR A 478 7.15 0.67 -6.70
CA TYR A 478 7.59 -0.52 -7.45
C TYR A 478 6.78 -1.76 -7.09
N LEU A 479 6.47 -1.97 -5.82
CA LEU A 479 5.65 -3.11 -5.38
C LEU A 479 4.16 -2.93 -5.71
N GLY A 480 3.70 -1.70 -5.95
CA GLY A 480 2.31 -1.37 -6.21
C GLY A 480 1.40 -1.61 -5.01
N SER A 481 1.94 -1.65 -3.81
CA SER A 481 1.23 -1.87 -2.55
C SER A 481 1.83 -1.08 -1.40
N SER A 482 1.06 -0.89 -0.35
CA SER A 482 1.49 -0.25 0.88
C SER A 482 2.31 -1.19 1.76
N ALA A 483 3.05 -0.62 2.71
CA ALA A 483 3.83 -1.32 3.71
C ALA A 483 3.48 -0.84 5.12
N ALA A 484 3.35 -1.78 6.07
CA ALA A 484 2.80 -1.54 7.38
C ALA A 484 3.84 -1.14 8.43
N SER A 485 5.08 -1.66 8.35
CA SER A 485 6.09 -1.40 9.38
C SER A 485 6.81 -0.08 9.15
N GLY A 486 6.78 0.81 10.16
CA GLY A 486 7.44 2.12 10.09
C GLY A 486 8.94 2.04 9.84
N PHE A 487 9.64 1.17 10.56
CA PHE A 487 11.10 1.08 10.53
C PHE A 487 11.65 -0.21 9.92
N ALA A 488 10.80 -1.13 9.48
CA ALA A 488 11.18 -2.40 8.86
C ALA A 488 12.34 -3.13 9.59
N PRO A 489 12.22 -3.45 10.90
CA PRO A 489 13.32 -4.01 11.68
C PRO A 489 13.50 -5.53 11.47
N PHE A 490 13.06 -6.07 10.34
CA PHE A 490 12.95 -7.49 10.06
C PHE A 490 13.91 -7.93 8.95
N ALA A 491 14.45 -9.14 9.07
CA ALA A 491 15.31 -9.73 8.05
C ALA A 491 14.59 -9.96 6.70
N ASP A 492 13.28 -10.18 6.74
CA ASP A 492 12.44 -10.36 5.55
C ASP A 492 11.99 -9.01 4.90
N GLY A 493 12.49 -7.89 5.42
CA GLY A 493 12.15 -6.55 4.94
C GLY A 493 10.86 -6.00 5.52
N ASN A 494 10.21 -5.05 4.83
CA ASN A 494 8.92 -4.52 5.22
C ASN A 494 7.80 -5.50 4.88
N ASN A 495 6.61 -5.29 5.42
CA ASN A 495 5.49 -6.22 5.27
C ASN A 495 4.14 -5.52 5.21
N GLN A 496 3.14 -6.27 4.79
CA GLN A 496 1.74 -5.91 4.94
C GLN A 496 0.92 -7.15 5.25
N GLU A 497 0.18 -7.14 6.37
CA GLU A 497 -0.74 -8.19 6.75
C GLU A 497 -2.12 -7.96 6.13
N SER A 498 -2.74 -6.82 6.41
CA SER A 498 -4.12 -6.53 6.01
C SER A 498 -4.19 -5.77 4.69
N SER A 499 -4.20 -6.51 3.57
CA SER A 499 -4.33 -5.89 2.24
C SER A 499 -5.68 -5.18 2.07
N SER A 500 -6.73 -5.64 2.73
CA SER A 500 -8.06 -5.03 2.62
C SER A 500 -8.19 -3.71 3.39
N GLU A 501 -7.52 -3.56 4.52
CA GLU A 501 -7.46 -2.27 5.23
C GLU A 501 -6.63 -1.25 4.43
N ALA A 502 -5.56 -1.71 3.76
CA ALA A 502 -4.79 -0.85 2.86
C ALA A 502 -5.63 -0.33 1.68
N VAL A 503 -6.38 -1.21 1.00
CA VAL A 503 -7.31 -0.79 -0.07
C VAL A 503 -8.38 0.16 0.47
N ALA A 504 -8.93 -0.09 1.67
CA ALA A 504 -9.93 0.77 2.31
C ALA A 504 -9.35 2.15 2.71
N ALA A 505 -8.07 2.22 3.05
CA ALA A 505 -7.40 3.50 3.32
C ALA A 505 -7.33 4.39 2.08
N TRP A 506 -7.05 3.82 0.90
CA TRP A 506 -7.08 4.56 -0.37
C TRP A 506 -8.50 4.91 -0.80
N GLU A 507 -9.51 4.04 -0.57
CA GLU A 507 -10.92 4.39 -0.70
C GLU A 507 -11.28 5.62 0.15
N ALA A 508 -10.78 5.68 1.38
CA ALA A 508 -11.02 6.81 2.28
C ALA A 508 -10.43 8.11 1.74
N VAL A 509 -9.24 8.08 1.13
CA VAL A 509 -8.63 9.25 0.46
C VAL A 509 -9.51 9.75 -0.69
N VAL A 510 -10.03 8.84 -1.53
CA VAL A 510 -10.96 9.22 -2.61
C VAL A 510 -12.19 9.92 -2.05
N ARG A 511 -12.84 9.33 -1.05
CA ARG A 511 -14.07 9.88 -0.44
C ARG A 511 -13.82 11.23 0.20
N TRP A 512 -12.70 11.36 0.90
CA TRP A 512 -12.34 12.63 1.53
C TRP A 512 -12.03 13.71 0.50
N GLY A 513 -11.28 13.39 -0.55
CA GLY A 513 -10.99 14.30 -1.66
C GLY A 513 -12.26 14.81 -2.34
N LEU A 514 -13.27 13.93 -2.55
CA LEU A 514 -14.58 14.31 -3.11
C LEU A 514 -15.32 15.29 -2.21
N VAL A 515 -15.35 15.05 -0.90
CA VAL A 515 -16.00 15.92 0.08
C VAL A 515 -15.31 17.29 0.16
N ARG A 516 -13.99 17.32 0.11
CA ARG A 516 -13.19 18.55 0.11
C ARG A 516 -13.24 19.30 -1.23
N GLY A 517 -13.77 18.68 -2.29
CA GLY A 517 -13.68 19.23 -3.65
C GLY A 517 -12.23 19.29 -4.16
N ASN A 518 -11.34 18.46 -3.61
CA ASN A 518 -9.92 18.40 -3.95
C ASN A 518 -9.69 17.34 -5.03
N ALA A 519 -9.61 17.79 -6.29
CA ALA A 519 -9.44 16.89 -7.44
C ALA A 519 -8.09 16.16 -7.44
N GLU A 520 -7.02 16.81 -6.96
CA GLU A 520 -5.68 16.18 -6.88
C GLU A 520 -5.68 15.04 -5.86
N MET A 521 -6.21 15.27 -4.66
CA MET A 521 -6.36 14.24 -3.62
C MET A 521 -7.25 13.09 -4.10
N THR A 522 -8.36 13.40 -4.78
CA THR A 522 -9.25 12.39 -5.35
C THR A 522 -8.52 11.52 -6.38
N ALA A 523 -7.80 12.13 -7.31
CA ALA A 523 -7.04 11.42 -8.33
C ALA A 523 -5.90 10.58 -7.70
N TYR A 524 -5.24 11.11 -6.68
CA TYR A 524 -4.22 10.39 -5.91
C TYR A 524 -4.82 9.13 -5.24
N GLY A 525 -5.95 9.29 -4.55
CA GLY A 525 -6.65 8.16 -3.95
C GLY A 525 -7.09 7.10 -4.97
N VAL A 526 -7.64 7.52 -6.13
CA VAL A 526 -8.10 6.61 -7.20
C VAL A 526 -6.94 5.78 -7.77
N THR A 527 -5.81 6.41 -8.05
CA THR A 527 -4.65 5.72 -8.63
C THR A 527 -4.06 4.70 -7.65
N HIS A 528 -3.89 5.07 -6.40
CA HIS A 528 -3.38 4.17 -5.35
C HIS A 528 -4.38 3.04 -5.02
N TYR A 529 -5.67 3.35 -4.94
CA TYR A 529 -6.72 2.34 -4.76
C TYR A 529 -6.66 1.26 -5.85
N ALA A 530 -6.52 1.64 -7.12
CA ALA A 530 -6.49 0.67 -8.21
C ALA A 530 -5.22 -0.20 -8.18
N LEU A 531 -4.05 0.39 -7.91
CA LEU A 531 -2.78 -0.34 -7.82
C LEU A 531 -2.77 -1.28 -6.61
N GLU A 532 -3.17 -0.78 -5.43
CA GLU A 532 -3.29 -1.58 -4.20
C GLU A 532 -4.27 -2.75 -4.39
N ALA A 533 -5.45 -2.49 -4.97
CA ALA A 533 -6.45 -3.52 -5.26
C ALA A 533 -5.94 -4.58 -6.24
N ALA A 534 -5.19 -4.20 -7.27
CA ALA A 534 -4.61 -5.13 -8.24
C ALA A 534 -3.58 -6.06 -7.59
N THR A 535 -2.68 -5.51 -6.78
CA THR A 535 -1.64 -6.27 -6.09
C THR A 535 -2.21 -7.10 -4.92
N ALA A 536 -3.19 -6.59 -4.17
CA ALA A 536 -3.92 -7.34 -3.16
C ALA A 536 -4.60 -8.58 -3.76
N ARG A 537 -5.29 -8.43 -4.89
CA ARG A 537 -5.89 -9.58 -5.61
C ARG A 537 -4.85 -10.60 -6.04
N MET A 538 -3.71 -10.16 -6.54
CA MET A 538 -2.67 -11.05 -7.05
C MET A 538 -1.92 -11.73 -5.91
N TYR A 539 -1.35 -10.98 -4.98
CA TYR A 539 -0.40 -11.50 -4.00
C TYR A 539 -1.05 -12.05 -2.73
N TRP A 540 -2.17 -11.49 -2.26
CA TRP A 540 -2.87 -11.98 -1.08
C TRP A 540 -4.01 -12.94 -1.43
N LEU A 541 -4.80 -12.61 -2.46
CA LEU A 541 -5.95 -13.42 -2.84
C LEU A 541 -5.65 -14.45 -3.95
N GLY A 542 -4.41 -14.47 -4.47
CA GLY A 542 -3.91 -15.48 -5.42
C GLY A 542 -4.45 -15.39 -6.85
N ALA A 543 -5.06 -14.27 -7.24
CA ALA A 543 -5.65 -14.13 -8.57
C ALA A 543 -4.60 -14.06 -9.68
N GLY A 544 -4.62 -15.03 -10.59
CA GLY A 544 -3.73 -15.06 -11.75
C GLY A 544 -2.26 -15.39 -11.44
N LEU A 545 -1.94 -15.85 -10.23
CA LEU A 545 -0.60 -16.19 -9.81
C LEU A 545 -0.43 -17.69 -9.61
N THR A 546 0.65 -18.25 -10.18
CA THR A 546 1.07 -19.61 -9.91
C THR A 546 2.11 -19.60 -8.79
N ARG A 547 1.80 -20.26 -7.69
CA ARG A 547 2.71 -20.41 -6.56
C ARG A 547 3.73 -21.51 -6.83
N PRO A 548 4.95 -21.44 -6.26
CA PRO A 548 5.96 -22.47 -6.42
C PRO A 548 5.52 -23.80 -5.79
N ALA A 549 6.01 -24.91 -6.36
CA ALA A 549 5.79 -26.22 -5.78
C ALA A 549 6.30 -26.27 -4.33
N GLY A 550 5.52 -26.86 -3.43
CA GLY A 550 5.81 -26.93 -2.00
C GLY A 550 5.02 -25.93 -1.15
N TYR A 551 4.50 -24.84 -1.71
CA TYR A 551 3.55 -23.97 -1.03
C TYR A 551 2.13 -24.53 -1.18
N ALA A 552 1.45 -24.77 -0.06
CA ALA A 552 0.18 -25.50 -0.06
C ALA A 552 -1.05 -24.65 -0.35
N HIS A 553 -0.91 -23.33 -0.35
CA HIS A 553 -2.02 -22.37 -0.44
C HIS A 553 -1.98 -21.58 -1.75
N THR A 554 -3.15 -21.08 -2.16
CA THR A 554 -3.26 -20.10 -3.25
C THR A 554 -3.16 -18.68 -2.70
N THR A 555 -3.74 -18.45 -1.51
CA THR A 555 -3.76 -17.16 -0.82
C THR A 555 -2.53 -16.96 0.07
N ALA A 556 -2.40 -15.79 0.64
CA ALA A 556 -1.37 -15.44 1.62
C ALA A 556 -1.98 -14.63 2.77
N GLY A 557 -1.36 -14.68 3.94
CA GLY A 557 -1.65 -13.82 5.07
C GLY A 557 -0.78 -12.56 5.04
N ILE A 558 0.50 -12.69 5.34
CA ILE A 558 1.46 -11.58 5.31
C ILE A 558 2.34 -11.67 4.07
N VAL A 559 2.48 -10.57 3.34
CA VAL A 559 3.45 -10.45 2.24
C VAL A 559 4.53 -9.46 2.65
N TRP A 560 5.76 -9.97 2.69
CA TRP A 560 6.98 -9.24 3.02
C TRP A 560 7.74 -8.83 1.75
N ASP A 561 8.80 -8.06 1.90
CA ASP A 561 9.70 -7.84 0.77
C ASP A 561 10.30 -9.18 0.28
N ALA A 562 10.80 -10.02 1.18
CA ALA A 562 11.47 -11.29 0.84
C ALA A 562 10.64 -12.55 1.11
N LYS A 563 9.40 -12.44 1.57
CA LYS A 563 8.64 -13.61 2.01
C LYS A 563 7.17 -13.46 1.68
N VAL A 564 6.53 -14.57 1.36
CA VAL A 564 5.06 -14.72 1.34
C VAL A 564 4.72 -15.76 2.39
N ASP A 565 3.87 -15.39 3.36
CA ASP A 565 3.60 -16.18 4.55
C ASP A 565 2.10 -16.46 4.69
N TYR A 566 1.74 -17.71 4.89
CA TYR A 566 0.37 -18.10 5.28
C TYR A 566 0.26 -18.04 6.79
N ALA A 567 0.23 -16.82 7.31
CA ALA A 567 0.25 -16.51 8.74
C ALA A 567 -0.38 -15.14 9.01
N THR A 568 -0.70 -14.87 10.27
CA THR A 568 -0.99 -13.55 10.81
C THR A 568 -0.13 -13.30 12.05
N TRP A 569 -0.08 -12.04 12.51
CA TRP A 569 0.62 -11.69 13.75
C TRP A 569 -0.09 -12.16 15.03
N PHE A 570 -1.39 -12.46 14.97
CA PHE A 570 -2.22 -12.62 16.17
C PHE A 570 -2.87 -14.00 16.33
N ASP A 571 -3.15 -14.75 15.26
CA ASP A 571 -3.83 -16.06 15.33
C ASP A 571 -3.46 -16.94 14.11
N PRO A 572 -2.99 -18.18 14.31
CA PRO A 572 -2.57 -19.06 13.20
C PRO A 572 -3.73 -19.74 12.47
N LYS A 573 -5.00 -19.50 12.85
CA LYS A 573 -6.14 -20.16 12.21
C LYS A 573 -6.34 -19.66 10.77
N PRO A 574 -6.71 -20.54 9.83
CA PRO A 574 -7.03 -20.15 8.46
C PRO A 574 -8.08 -19.03 8.38
N GLU A 575 -9.08 -19.04 9.25
CA GLU A 575 -10.11 -17.99 9.29
C GLU A 575 -9.54 -16.62 9.64
N SER A 576 -8.57 -16.56 10.55
CA SER A 576 -7.89 -15.31 10.90
C SER A 576 -6.98 -14.84 9.77
N ILE A 577 -6.22 -15.77 9.16
CA ILE A 577 -5.33 -15.50 8.03
C ILE A 577 -6.10 -14.97 6.81
N LEU A 578 -7.24 -15.58 6.49
CA LEU A 578 -8.07 -15.18 5.36
C LEU A 578 -8.99 -14.00 5.73
N GLY A 579 -9.52 -13.97 6.95
CA GLY A 579 -10.48 -12.98 7.41
C GLY A 579 -9.88 -11.58 7.52
N ILE A 580 -8.59 -11.46 7.89
CA ILE A 580 -7.89 -10.17 7.91
C ILE A 580 -7.82 -9.52 6.51
N GLN A 581 -7.96 -10.30 5.44
CA GLN A 581 -8.04 -9.82 4.06
C GLN A 581 -9.46 -9.39 3.65
N LEU A 582 -10.43 -9.42 4.57
CA LEU A 582 -11.84 -9.16 4.27
C LEU A 582 -12.41 -7.94 5.02
N LEU A 583 -11.73 -7.44 6.05
CA LEU A 583 -12.16 -6.26 6.81
C LEU A 583 -11.40 -4.99 6.36
N PRO A 584 -12.04 -3.81 6.49
CA PRO A 584 -13.48 -3.63 6.75
C PRO A 584 -14.32 -3.98 5.52
N LEU A 585 -15.57 -4.41 5.76
CA LEU A 585 -16.55 -4.51 4.67
C LEU A 585 -17.07 -3.12 4.33
N THR A 586 -16.70 -2.61 3.16
CA THR A 586 -17.08 -1.28 2.65
C THR A 586 -17.77 -1.39 1.29
N ALA A 587 -18.32 -0.28 0.81
CA ALA A 587 -18.84 -0.21 -0.57
C ALA A 587 -17.74 -0.43 -1.63
N GLY A 588 -16.48 -0.22 -1.31
CA GLY A 588 -15.32 -0.50 -2.18
C GLY A 588 -14.86 -1.96 -2.21
N SER A 589 -15.41 -2.85 -1.39
CA SER A 589 -14.92 -4.23 -1.23
C SER A 589 -15.14 -5.15 -2.45
N PHE A 590 -15.78 -4.68 -3.51
CA PHE A 590 -15.96 -5.43 -4.76
C PHE A 590 -14.66 -5.80 -5.47
N TYR A 591 -13.56 -5.10 -5.23
CA TYR A 591 -12.27 -5.41 -5.84
C TYR A 591 -11.82 -6.85 -5.62
N ARG A 592 -12.26 -7.49 -4.54
CA ARG A 592 -11.88 -8.86 -4.17
C ARG A 592 -12.26 -9.91 -5.20
N GLY A 593 -13.33 -9.67 -5.97
CA GLY A 593 -13.82 -10.62 -6.95
C GLY A 593 -14.33 -11.93 -6.34
N PRO A 594 -14.57 -12.98 -7.16
CA PRO A 594 -15.17 -14.23 -6.71
C PRO A 594 -14.43 -14.90 -5.55
N SER A 595 -15.17 -15.50 -4.61
CA SER A 595 -14.66 -16.08 -3.37
C SER A 595 -14.20 -17.56 -3.47
N ALA A 596 -14.38 -18.23 -4.61
CA ALA A 596 -14.23 -19.68 -4.75
C ALA A 596 -12.88 -20.25 -4.25
N VAL A 597 -11.77 -19.51 -4.39
CA VAL A 597 -10.45 -19.92 -3.90
C VAL A 597 -10.42 -19.87 -2.37
N ARG A 598 -10.89 -18.77 -1.79
CA ARG A 598 -10.91 -18.52 -0.35
C ARG A 598 -11.83 -19.52 0.36
N GLU A 599 -12.99 -19.81 -0.23
CA GLU A 599 -13.93 -20.82 0.29
C GLU A 599 -13.29 -22.22 0.35
N ARG A 600 -12.49 -22.61 -0.65
CA ARG A 600 -11.77 -23.90 -0.62
C ARG A 600 -10.71 -23.96 0.48
N GLU A 601 -9.98 -22.88 0.72
CA GLU A 601 -8.95 -22.84 1.75
C GLU A 601 -9.53 -22.75 3.16
N LEU A 602 -10.72 -22.14 3.31
CA LEU A 602 -11.42 -21.99 4.57
C LEU A 602 -12.00 -23.31 5.10
N GLY A 603 -12.42 -24.22 4.20
CA GLY A 603 -13.17 -25.44 4.56
C GLY A 603 -14.66 -25.15 4.87
N ASP A 604 -15.33 -26.13 5.50
CA ASP A 604 -16.80 -26.16 5.53
C ASP A 604 -17.48 -25.18 6.48
N LYS A 605 -16.82 -24.78 7.58
CA LYS A 605 -17.49 -23.95 8.63
C LYS A 605 -16.50 -23.03 9.34
N PRO A 606 -16.46 -21.75 8.99
CA PRO A 606 -15.65 -20.78 9.72
C PRO A 606 -16.23 -20.60 11.15
N VAL A 607 -15.35 -20.78 12.14
CA VAL A 607 -15.70 -20.62 13.57
C VAL A 607 -15.33 -19.23 14.11
N VAL A 608 -14.54 -18.46 13.33
CA VAL A 608 -14.13 -17.09 13.63
C VAL A 608 -14.58 -16.20 12.47
N TRP A 609 -15.12 -15.02 12.73
CA TRP A 609 -15.50 -14.01 11.74
C TRP A 609 -16.39 -14.52 10.58
N GLY A 610 -17.29 -15.45 10.90
CA GLY A 610 -18.17 -16.09 9.92
C GLY A 610 -19.06 -15.12 9.12
N ASP A 611 -19.33 -13.94 9.66
CA ASP A 611 -20.06 -12.85 9.01
C ASP A 611 -19.26 -12.25 7.84
N LEU A 612 -17.95 -12.06 7.98
CA LEU A 612 -17.09 -11.60 6.89
C LEU A 612 -17.04 -12.63 5.76
N PHE A 613 -16.95 -13.92 6.08
CA PHE A 613 -16.99 -14.99 5.10
C PHE A 613 -18.36 -15.15 4.42
N ALA A 614 -19.45 -14.88 5.15
CA ALA A 614 -20.77 -14.81 4.53
C ALA A 614 -20.86 -13.65 3.53
N ALA A 615 -20.32 -12.48 3.88
CA ALA A 615 -20.27 -11.34 2.97
C ALA A 615 -19.36 -11.60 1.74
N ASP A 616 -18.23 -12.29 1.93
CA ASP A 616 -17.32 -12.65 0.85
C ASP A 616 -17.94 -13.70 -0.10
N LEU A 617 -18.59 -14.73 0.44
CA LEU A 617 -19.33 -15.74 -0.33
C LEU A 617 -20.38 -15.09 -1.25
N ALA A 618 -20.99 -13.99 -0.82
CA ALA A 618 -21.99 -13.29 -1.62
C ALA A 618 -21.45 -12.75 -2.94
N LEU A 619 -20.14 -12.57 -3.10
CA LEU A 619 -19.51 -12.19 -4.37
C LEU A 619 -19.59 -13.32 -5.42
N SER A 620 -19.82 -14.56 -5.00
CA SER A 620 -19.95 -15.74 -5.88
C SER A 620 -21.37 -16.31 -5.86
N ASP A 621 -21.95 -16.49 -4.66
CA ASP A 621 -23.30 -17.06 -4.45
C ASP A 621 -24.04 -16.30 -3.34
N PRO A 622 -24.73 -15.21 -3.70
CA PRO A 622 -25.51 -14.43 -2.72
C PRO A 622 -26.59 -15.24 -1.99
N ALA A 623 -27.17 -16.26 -2.66
CA ALA A 623 -28.23 -17.09 -2.05
C ALA A 623 -27.64 -18.03 -0.98
N ALA A 624 -26.49 -18.64 -1.24
CA ALA A 624 -25.76 -19.42 -0.22
C ALA A 624 -25.30 -18.54 0.92
N ALA A 625 -24.78 -17.35 0.64
CA ALA A 625 -24.37 -16.37 1.65
C ALA A 625 -25.52 -15.98 2.59
N ARG A 626 -26.72 -15.74 2.03
CA ARG A 626 -27.92 -15.47 2.83
C ARG A 626 -28.26 -16.65 3.73
N ARG A 627 -28.30 -17.89 3.19
CA ARG A 627 -28.56 -19.09 3.99
C ARG A 627 -27.54 -19.25 5.14
N ARG A 628 -26.25 -19.00 4.85
CA ARG A 628 -25.19 -19.05 5.87
C ARG A 628 -25.41 -18.01 6.96
N LEU A 629 -25.74 -16.77 6.61
CA LEU A 629 -26.02 -15.71 7.56
C LEU A 629 -27.25 -16.01 8.42
N ASP A 630 -28.34 -16.50 7.82
CA ASP A 630 -29.60 -16.81 8.50
C ASP A 630 -29.49 -18.04 9.42
N ALA A 631 -28.57 -18.97 9.14
CA ALA A 631 -28.25 -20.09 10.02
C ALA A 631 -27.47 -19.68 11.29
N GLY A 632 -27.01 -18.44 11.35
CA GLY A 632 -26.19 -17.90 12.43
C GLY A 632 -24.70 -18.06 12.20
N VAL A 633 -23.97 -16.98 12.37
CA VAL A 633 -22.51 -16.91 12.20
C VAL A 633 -21.86 -16.18 13.36
N THR A 634 -20.59 -16.50 13.62
CA THR A 634 -19.76 -15.69 14.51
C THR A 634 -19.51 -14.33 13.86
N ARG A 635 -19.41 -13.29 14.68
CA ARG A 635 -19.23 -11.92 14.22
C ARG A 635 -17.80 -11.44 14.47
N GLU A 636 -17.28 -10.67 13.54
CA GLU A 636 -16.15 -9.78 13.76
C GLU A 636 -16.67 -8.54 14.54
N GLU A 637 -16.06 -8.20 15.66
CA GLU A 637 -16.59 -7.26 16.65
C GLU A 637 -16.80 -5.84 16.13
N SER A 638 -15.96 -5.39 15.17
CA SER A 638 -16.05 -4.06 14.56
C SER A 638 -16.89 -4.01 13.28
N THR A 639 -17.41 -5.16 12.82
CA THR A 639 -18.25 -5.22 11.62
C THR A 639 -19.73 -4.98 11.95
N SER A 640 -20.40 -4.15 11.18
CA SER A 640 -21.84 -3.90 11.29
C SER A 640 -22.64 -5.09 10.77
N ARG A 641 -23.52 -5.66 11.59
CA ARG A 641 -24.49 -6.71 11.20
C ARG A 641 -25.35 -6.25 10.02
N ALA A 642 -25.81 -5.01 10.11
CA ALA A 642 -26.66 -4.42 9.08
C ALA A 642 -25.92 -4.28 7.76
N MET A 643 -24.60 -3.98 7.76
CA MET A 643 -23.81 -3.92 6.54
C MET A 643 -23.66 -5.28 5.89
N VAL A 644 -23.34 -6.32 6.65
CA VAL A 644 -23.23 -7.68 6.13
C VAL A 644 -24.54 -8.13 5.49
N ARG A 645 -25.66 -7.94 6.19
CA ARG A 645 -26.99 -8.29 5.67
C ARG A 645 -27.33 -7.47 4.42
N TYR A 646 -27.16 -6.15 4.48
CA TYR A 646 -27.47 -5.27 3.35
C TYR A 646 -26.63 -5.60 2.12
N TRP A 647 -25.33 -5.89 2.31
CA TRP A 647 -24.43 -6.33 1.25
C TRP A 647 -24.91 -7.60 0.56
N ILE A 648 -25.27 -8.63 1.33
CA ILE A 648 -25.78 -9.90 0.80
C ILE A 648 -27.13 -9.67 0.07
N GLU A 649 -28.06 -8.92 0.67
CA GLU A 649 -29.35 -8.62 0.07
C GLU A 649 -29.23 -7.79 -1.21
N ALA A 650 -28.30 -6.81 -1.22
CA ALA A 650 -28.02 -6.03 -2.40
C ALA A 650 -27.50 -6.92 -3.56
N LEU A 651 -26.61 -7.85 -3.26
CA LEU A 651 -26.10 -8.79 -4.26
C LEU A 651 -27.14 -9.81 -4.73
N VAL A 652 -28.10 -10.21 -3.89
CA VAL A 652 -29.25 -11.01 -4.32
C VAL A 652 -30.10 -10.26 -5.34
N VAL A 653 -30.26 -8.95 -5.18
CA VAL A 653 -31.04 -8.10 -6.11
C VAL A 653 -30.26 -7.81 -7.39
N LEU A 654 -28.99 -7.44 -7.27
CA LEU A 654 -28.15 -7.00 -8.39
C LEU A 654 -27.45 -8.16 -9.10
N GLY A 655 -27.28 -9.28 -8.41
CA GLY A 655 -26.42 -10.39 -8.80
C GLY A 655 -24.93 -10.10 -8.50
N PRO A 656 -24.07 -11.13 -8.53
CA PRO A 656 -22.65 -10.95 -8.31
C PRO A 656 -22.04 -10.08 -9.43
N PRO A 657 -21.01 -9.28 -9.11
CA PRO A 657 -20.33 -8.45 -10.10
C PRO A 657 -19.69 -9.33 -11.17
N LYS A 658 -19.86 -8.95 -12.44
CA LYS A 658 -19.22 -9.67 -13.55
C LYS A 658 -17.73 -9.35 -13.57
N PRO A 659 -16.84 -10.34 -13.78
CA PRO A 659 -15.43 -10.11 -14.01
C PRO A 659 -15.22 -9.09 -15.14
N GLY A 660 -14.42 -8.07 -14.93
CA GLY A 660 -14.16 -7.00 -15.91
C GLY A 660 -15.26 -5.96 -16.08
N SER A 661 -16.37 -6.02 -15.31
CA SER A 661 -17.33 -4.92 -15.27
C SER A 661 -16.74 -3.76 -14.45
N VAL A 662 -16.16 -2.80 -15.14
CA VAL A 662 -15.75 -1.53 -14.55
C VAL A 662 -16.98 -0.66 -14.40
N GLN A 663 -17.34 -0.30 -13.17
CA GLN A 663 -18.25 0.81 -12.93
C GLN A 663 -17.36 2.06 -12.87
N PRO A 664 -17.51 3.01 -13.81
CA PRO A 664 -16.69 4.22 -13.76
C PRO A 664 -16.89 4.95 -12.42
N VAL A 665 -15.83 5.55 -11.91
CA VAL A 665 -15.88 6.54 -10.82
C VAL A 665 -16.51 7.80 -11.42
N GLY A 666 -17.74 7.70 -11.83
CA GLY A 666 -18.46 8.76 -12.48
C GLY A 666 -19.81 8.95 -11.82
N ALA A 667 -20.11 10.22 -11.49
CA ALA A 667 -21.43 10.70 -11.13
C ALA A 667 -22.05 10.09 -9.86
N LEU A 668 -21.37 10.19 -8.73
CA LEU A 668 -22.09 10.32 -7.47
C LEU A 668 -22.57 11.76 -7.36
N ALA A 669 -23.75 11.99 -7.93
CA ALA A 669 -24.52 13.18 -7.62
C ALA A 669 -24.76 13.19 -6.10
N PHE A 670 -24.00 13.99 -5.37
CA PHE A 670 -24.43 14.45 -4.05
C PHE A 670 -25.77 15.11 -4.24
N GLY A 671 -26.80 14.55 -3.61
CA GLY A 671 -28.18 14.94 -3.79
C GLY A 671 -28.37 16.44 -3.67
N SER A 672 -29.11 16.94 -4.63
CA SER A 672 -29.82 18.21 -4.67
C SER A 672 -29.20 19.37 -3.92
N ARG A 673 -28.53 20.25 -4.64
CA ARG A 673 -28.51 21.67 -4.27
C ARG A 673 -29.94 22.08 -3.91
N VAL A 674 -30.13 22.43 -2.67
CA VAL A 674 -31.30 23.26 -2.30
C VAL A 674 -31.21 24.49 -3.19
N ALA A 675 -32.15 24.64 -4.10
CA ALA A 675 -32.29 25.81 -4.92
C ALA A 675 -32.44 27.00 -3.97
N GLY A 676 -31.40 27.80 -3.85
CA GLY A 676 -31.49 29.09 -3.22
C GLY A 676 -32.46 29.94 -4.00
N ASN A 677 -33.49 30.40 -3.33
CA ASN A 677 -34.50 31.29 -3.81
C ASN A 677 -33.81 32.62 -4.23
N PRO A 678 -33.90 33.09 -5.47
CA PRO A 678 -33.43 34.40 -5.84
C PRO A 678 -34.54 35.41 -5.50
N GLY A 679 -34.37 36.19 -4.43
CA GLY A 679 -35.26 37.28 -4.15
C GLY A 679 -35.26 37.72 -2.69
N ARG A 680 -34.33 38.52 -2.31
CA ARG A 680 -34.43 39.88 -1.71
C ARG A 680 -33.08 40.34 -1.19
#